data_68a018bfc07b4ebad5e651b19a41ea6d
#
_entry.id   68a018bfc07b4ebad5e651b19a41ea6d
#
_cell.length_a   1.000
_cell.length_b   1.000
_cell.length_c   1.000
_cell.angle_alpha   90.00
_cell.angle_beta   90.00
_cell.angle_gamma   90.00
#
_symmetry.space_group_name_H-M   'P 1'
#
loop_
_entity.id
_entity.type
_entity.pdbx_description
1 polymer ?
#
loop_
_entity_poly.entity_id
_entity_poly.type
_entity_poly.pdbx_seq_one_letter_code
_entity_poly.pdbx_strand_id
1 'polypeptide(L)'
;MCVLKLNKLMKNLVIVESPAKAKTIEKYLGKDFTVMSSVGHIRAIAKKNKAGNDAIETENGYKTTYEVDSAKKKTVAELRKAVKTAEEIWLATDEDREGEAIAWHLCEVLKLDPKKAKRIVFHEITKNAILEAIKKPRTVDMKMVQAQQARQILDRLVGFELSPVVWKKVPGGKSAGRVQSPAVRLLVEREREIESFDSKSSFKISADFLNTTDDFIKAELDKKFPTESKTEDFLNKIKDSSFTVSDITKKPGKRNPGAPFTTSTLQQEANSRLGFSAKTTMSAAQKLYQSGKITYMRTDSVNLSKQALAASADYIKQTFGESYHQFRTFKTKSASAQEAHEAIRPTNVAIEDVAGSPYEKKLYKLIRAKTLASQMKPAEIEKTIISIDISSVTENFEAKGEVVVFDGFLKVYPSSQKDLDIPPVSVGEELRYDHIMAKEIFQKPPARYTEGSLVKKLEELGIGRPSTYATIIDTVQVRGYAEKGDGEGQPRNVITYKISSGTTDSKVEREIIQEKTGSTKGKLIPTPAGEVLSDFLNEHFNQVVDYGWTADLEEDFDKIAIGDENRNEVLDEFYKPFHKLIVESGGIDRSQVAQSREIGVDPKTGKIVLARFGRFGPMLQLGDTKDKEETPKFAPMPAGAKIETVTLEQALKMFKLPRTVGTTEKGDEIKANIGRFGPYIQIGKIYVSIKPISPFEITEAEARMLYDEKLKAEAAKNIADFGDGVKVLNGRFGPYVTDGSKNVKIPKTIAPTDITHEQAKEMLQKAPAKKKAPTKRPATKKPRTKK
;
A
#
# COMPACT_ATOMS: atom_id res chain seq x y z
N MET A 1 -39.18 32.16 44.69
CA MET A 1 -38.64 30.84 44.83
C MET A 1 -37.73 30.57 43.66
N CYS A 2 -36.44 30.75 43.88
CA CYS A 2 -35.40 30.54 42.85
C CYS A 2 -35.01 29.07 42.91
N VAL A 3 -35.48 28.29 41.92
CA VAL A 3 -35.06 26.88 41.83
C VAL A 3 -33.61 26.85 41.30
N LEU A 4 -32.66 26.75 42.22
CA LEU A 4 -31.29 26.38 41.95
C LEU A 4 -31.29 25.01 41.27
N LYS A 5 -31.12 24.95 39.95
CA LYS A 5 -30.72 23.73 39.25
C LYS A 5 -29.37 23.30 39.85
N LEU A 6 -29.41 22.39 40.82
CA LEU A 6 -28.23 21.65 41.24
C LEU A 6 -27.61 21.00 39.97
N ASN A 7 -26.57 21.62 39.45
CA ASN A 7 -25.71 20.97 38.48
C ASN A 7 -25.19 19.70 39.16
N LYS A 8 -25.68 18.53 38.76
CA LYS A 8 -25.21 17.23 39.23
C LYS A 8 -23.71 17.19 38.95
N LEU A 9 -22.85 17.31 39.97
CA LEU A 9 -21.43 17.18 39.84
C LEU A 9 -21.15 15.83 39.18
N MET A 10 -20.35 15.84 38.13
CA MET A 10 -19.85 14.65 37.44
C MET A 10 -18.72 14.07 38.26
N LYS A 11 -18.82 12.84 38.75
CA LYS A 11 -17.81 12.25 39.62
C LYS A 11 -16.47 12.04 38.88
N ASN A 12 -16.50 11.36 37.72
CA ASN A 12 -15.31 11.08 36.95
C ASN A 12 -15.53 11.43 35.47
N LEU A 13 -14.59 12.17 34.87
CA LEU A 13 -14.55 12.44 33.44
C LEU A 13 -13.36 11.69 32.83
N VAL A 14 -13.65 10.75 31.92
CA VAL A 14 -12.63 10.07 31.13
C VAL A 14 -12.53 10.68 29.74
N ILE A 15 -11.35 11.09 29.30
CA ILE A 15 -11.14 11.67 27.97
C ILE A 15 -10.30 10.71 27.14
N VAL A 16 -10.87 10.28 26.00
CA VAL A 16 -10.24 9.40 25.01
C VAL A 16 -10.06 10.15 23.68
N GLU A 17 -9.31 9.56 22.72
CA GLU A 17 -9.08 10.20 21.42
C GLU A 17 -10.20 9.98 20.39
N SER A 18 -11.07 8.94 20.55
CA SER A 18 -12.09 8.65 19.53
C SER A 18 -13.49 8.45 20.09
N PRO A 19 -14.56 8.87 19.39
CA PRO A 19 -15.95 8.66 19.82
C PRO A 19 -16.34 7.18 19.89
N ALA A 20 -15.75 6.33 19.04
CA ALA A 20 -16.00 4.89 19.06
C ALA A 20 -15.45 4.25 20.35
N LYS A 21 -14.22 4.62 20.72
CA LYS A 21 -13.58 4.20 21.97
C LYS A 21 -14.37 4.68 23.18
N ALA A 22 -14.86 5.93 23.16
CA ALA A 22 -15.69 6.47 24.24
C ALA A 22 -16.92 5.59 24.49
N LYS A 23 -17.69 5.26 23.46
CA LYS A 23 -18.87 4.41 23.55
C LYS A 23 -18.58 3.01 24.11
N THR A 24 -17.42 2.44 23.77
CA THR A 24 -17.02 1.10 24.23
C THR A 24 -16.62 1.13 25.69
N ILE A 25 -15.82 2.10 26.11
CA ILE A 25 -15.31 2.24 27.49
C ILE A 25 -16.43 2.61 28.47
N GLU A 26 -17.31 3.53 28.09
CA GLU A 26 -18.44 3.97 28.94
C GLU A 26 -19.30 2.81 29.39
N LYS A 27 -19.52 1.78 28.54
CA LYS A 27 -20.26 0.59 28.88
C LYS A 27 -19.62 -0.24 30.01
N TYR A 28 -18.29 -0.13 30.18
CA TYR A 28 -17.54 -0.90 31.16
C TYR A 28 -17.38 -0.20 32.50
N LEU A 29 -17.37 1.14 32.53
CA LEU A 29 -17.06 1.94 33.69
C LEU A 29 -18.29 2.22 34.61
N GLY A 30 -19.51 2.13 34.05
CA GLY A 30 -20.71 2.36 34.82
C GLY A 30 -21.09 3.84 35.06
N LYS A 31 -22.07 4.10 35.95
CA LYS A 31 -22.73 5.41 36.06
C LYS A 31 -21.91 6.53 36.71
N ASP A 32 -20.82 6.18 37.41
CA ASP A 32 -19.95 7.16 38.07
C ASP A 32 -18.94 7.82 37.08
N PHE A 33 -18.90 7.34 35.86
CA PHE A 33 -17.97 7.79 34.84
C PHE A 33 -18.71 8.33 33.62
N THR A 34 -18.29 9.48 33.14
CA THR A 34 -18.69 10.01 31.81
C THR A 34 -17.49 9.98 30.89
N VAL A 35 -17.66 9.41 29.70
CA VAL A 35 -16.57 9.28 28.72
C VAL A 35 -16.78 10.24 27.56
N MET A 36 -15.81 11.13 27.34
CA MET A 36 -15.80 12.08 26.22
C MET A 36 -14.62 11.85 25.29
N SER A 37 -14.70 12.34 24.07
CA SER A 37 -13.63 12.20 23.06
C SER A 37 -13.08 13.56 22.65
N SER A 38 -11.74 13.63 22.51
CA SER A 38 -11.03 14.75 21.87
C SER A 38 -11.16 14.75 20.33
N VAL A 39 -11.63 13.63 19.75
CA VAL A 39 -11.69 13.41 18.30
C VAL A 39 -10.31 13.55 17.65
N GLY A 40 -9.29 12.91 18.23
CA GLY A 40 -7.88 12.97 17.82
C GLY A 40 -7.13 14.17 18.41
N HIS A 41 -6.06 14.59 17.73
CA HIS A 41 -5.29 15.78 18.13
C HIS A 41 -6.14 17.04 18.14
N ILE A 42 -6.01 17.83 19.20
CA ILE A 42 -6.76 19.09 19.39
C ILE A 42 -5.90 20.32 19.11
N ARG A 43 -4.56 20.18 19.11
CA ARG A 43 -3.59 21.23 18.79
C ARG A 43 -2.67 20.77 17.66
N ALA A 44 -2.17 21.73 16.91
CA ALA A 44 -1.11 21.55 15.92
C ALA A 44 -0.06 22.65 16.09
N ILE A 45 1.14 22.46 15.53
CA ILE A 45 2.14 23.52 15.45
C ILE A 45 1.54 24.68 14.64
N ALA A 46 1.57 25.87 15.20
CA ALA A 46 1.05 27.08 14.56
C ALA A 46 1.81 27.37 13.23
N LYS A 47 1.28 28.26 12.43
CA LYS A 47 2.01 28.76 11.25
C LYS A 47 3.10 29.73 11.65
N LYS A 48 2.81 30.57 12.62
CA LYS A 48 3.73 31.58 13.16
C LYS A 48 3.54 31.69 14.68
N ASN A 49 4.56 32.17 15.39
CA ASN A 49 4.43 32.50 16.81
C ASN A 49 3.65 33.82 16.99
N LYS A 50 3.42 34.22 18.25
CA LYS A 50 2.67 35.45 18.57
C LYS A 50 3.34 36.74 18.07
N ALA A 51 4.65 36.73 17.92
CA ALA A 51 5.43 37.85 17.41
C ALA A 51 5.48 37.89 15.86
N GLY A 52 4.85 36.94 15.18
CA GLY A 52 4.86 36.85 13.70
C GLY A 52 6.06 36.12 13.11
N ASN A 53 6.97 35.60 13.94
CA ASN A 53 8.11 34.76 13.55
C ASN A 53 7.69 33.30 13.37
N ASP A 54 8.64 32.45 13.02
CA ASP A 54 8.40 31.02 12.87
C ASP A 54 7.90 30.38 14.17
N ALA A 55 6.99 29.43 14.05
CA ALA A 55 6.37 28.79 15.21
C ALA A 55 7.32 27.85 15.96
N ILE A 56 8.44 27.46 15.35
CA ILE A 56 9.52 26.69 15.96
C ILE A 56 10.73 27.63 16.01
N GLU A 57 11.16 27.95 17.23
CA GLU A 57 12.29 28.84 17.51
C GLU A 57 13.55 27.99 17.61
N THR A 58 14.24 27.77 16.49
CA THR A 58 15.42 26.88 16.40
C THR A 58 16.55 27.34 17.31
N GLU A 59 16.82 28.67 17.39
CA GLU A 59 17.83 29.28 18.21
C GLU A 59 17.49 29.32 19.73
N ASN A 60 16.24 28.98 20.07
CA ASN A 60 15.75 29.01 21.46
C ASN A 60 15.29 27.62 21.91
N GLY A 61 16.16 26.60 21.74
CA GLY A 61 15.90 25.23 22.17
C GLY A 61 14.67 24.62 21.56
N TYR A 62 14.37 24.97 20.32
CA TYR A 62 13.20 24.49 19.55
C TYR A 62 11.85 24.73 20.25
N LYS A 63 11.77 25.86 20.96
CA LYS A 63 10.50 26.25 21.56
C LYS A 63 9.41 26.34 20.50
N THR A 64 8.37 25.58 20.72
CA THR A 64 7.33 25.38 19.70
C THR A 64 6.01 26.01 20.13
N THR A 65 5.44 26.85 19.27
CA THR A 65 4.12 27.45 19.47
C THR A 65 3.04 26.53 18.88
N TYR A 66 2.12 26.11 19.74
CA TYR A 66 0.96 25.29 19.36
C TYR A 66 -0.34 26.11 19.38
N GLU A 67 -1.22 25.85 18.43
CA GLU A 67 -2.56 26.45 18.39
C GLU A 67 -3.64 25.36 18.33
N VAL A 68 -4.84 25.72 18.87
CA VAL A 68 -6.01 24.81 18.78
C VAL A 68 -6.49 24.79 17.33
N ASP A 69 -6.60 23.61 16.75
CA ASP A 69 -7.18 23.44 15.41
C ASP A 69 -8.57 24.07 15.34
N SER A 70 -8.79 24.87 14.31
CA SER A 70 -10.07 25.56 14.10
C SER A 70 -11.27 24.60 14.05
N ALA A 71 -11.09 23.41 13.49
CA ALA A 71 -12.11 22.35 13.44
C ALA A 71 -12.41 21.74 14.82
N LYS A 72 -11.51 21.92 15.79
CA LYS A 72 -11.61 21.34 17.14
C LYS A 72 -12.10 22.33 18.23
N LYS A 73 -12.28 23.60 17.88
CA LYS A 73 -12.70 24.64 18.83
C LYS A 73 -13.97 24.27 19.59
N LYS A 74 -14.96 23.67 18.90
CA LYS A 74 -16.21 23.20 19.54
C LYS A 74 -15.94 22.08 20.53
N THR A 75 -15.23 21.05 20.14
CA THR A 75 -14.86 19.93 21.02
C THR A 75 -14.09 20.40 22.25
N VAL A 76 -13.13 21.30 22.07
CA VAL A 76 -12.37 21.90 23.20
C VAL A 76 -13.28 22.68 24.14
N ALA A 77 -14.25 23.45 23.63
CA ALA A 77 -15.21 24.18 24.47
C ALA A 77 -16.11 23.21 25.28
N GLU A 78 -16.55 22.12 24.67
CA GLU A 78 -17.35 21.09 25.37
C GLU A 78 -16.53 20.40 26.47
N LEU A 79 -15.27 20.02 26.17
CA LEU A 79 -14.34 19.43 27.15
C LEU A 79 -14.07 20.38 28.31
N ARG A 80 -13.78 21.66 28.02
CA ARG A 80 -13.57 22.69 29.08
C ARG A 80 -14.79 22.84 29.99
N LYS A 81 -16.00 22.74 29.45
CA LYS A 81 -17.23 22.78 30.24
C LYS A 81 -17.34 21.54 31.12
N ALA A 82 -17.07 20.35 30.58
CA ALA A 82 -17.11 19.09 31.33
C ALA A 82 -16.06 19.05 32.47
N VAL A 83 -14.85 19.50 32.20
CA VAL A 83 -13.77 19.58 33.23
C VAL A 83 -14.15 20.42 34.42
N LYS A 84 -14.88 21.54 34.20
CA LYS A 84 -15.34 22.42 35.30
C LYS A 84 -16.35 21.77 36.22
N THR A 85 -17.04 20.74 35.76
CA THR A 85 -18.10 20.05 36.52
C THR A 85 -17.68 18.66 37.00
N ALA A 86 -16.48 18.22 36.65
CA ALA A 86 -15.93 16.92 37.07
C ALA A 86 -15.11 17.07 38.33
N GLU A 87 -15.21 16.10 39.24
CA GLU A 87 -14.37 16.00 40.44
C GLU A 87 -13.00 15.42 40.08
N GLU A 88 -12.99 14.41 39.24
CA GLU A 88 -11.76 13.77 38.79
C GLU A 88 -11.70 13.66 37.26
N ILE A 89 -10.47 13.82 36.70
CA ILE A 89 -10.23 13.78 35.28
C ILE A 89 -9.21 12.69 34.95
N TRP A 90 -9.58 11.84 33.99
CA TRP A 90 -8.82 10.69 33.54
C TRP A 90 -8.48 10.84 32.07
N LEU A 91 -7.22 10.67 31.70
CA LEU A 91 -6.74 10.68 30.32
C LEU A 91 -6.51 9.23 29.87
N ALA A 92 -7.30 8.77 28.89
CA ALA A 92 -7.31 7.38 28.42
C ALA A 92 -7.06 7.29 26.91
N THR A 93 -6.08 8.06 26.43
CA THR A 93 -5.60 8.00 25.05
C THR A 93 -4.77 6.73 24.80
N ASP A 94 -4.47 6.40 23.55
CA ASP A 94 -3.67 5.22 23.19
C ASP A 94 -2.31 5.18 23.93
N GLU A 95 -1.69 4.03 24.02
CA GLU A 95 -0.46 3.80 24.78
C GLU A 95 0.82 4.24 24.03
N ASP A 96 0.71 4.62 22.75
CA ASP A 96 1.86 5.05 21.97
C ASP A 96 2.21 6.54 22.20
N ARG A 97 3.33 6.98 21.61
CA ARG A 97 3.82 8.38 21.72
C ARG A 97 2.79 9.40 21.24
N GLU A 98 1.98 9.05 20.22
CA GLU A 98 0.92 9.94 19.73
C GLU A 98 -0.19 10.12 20.75
N GLY A 99 -0.60 9.01 21.41
CA GLY A 99 -1.57 9.07 22.49
C GLY A 99 -1.06 9.84 23.70
N GLU A 100 0.23 9.73 24.04
CA GLU A 100 0.85 10.47 25.13
C GLU A 100 0.90 11.98 24.83
N ALA A 101 1.24 12.35 23.59
CA ALA A 101 1.21 13.74 23.13
C ALA A 101 -0.22 14.31 23.13
N ILE A 102 -1.25 13.51 22.76
CA ILE A 102 -2.65 13.93 22.87
C ILE A 102 -3.01 14.22 24.33
N ALA A 103 -2.60 13.34 25.26
CA ALA A 103 -2.84 13.54 26.70
C ALA A 103 -2.18 14.82 27.20
N TRP A 104 -0.92 15.07 26.84
CA TRP A 104 -0.24 16.34 27.15
C TRP A 104 -0.93 17.56 26.57
N HIS A 105 -1.34 17.51 25.29
CA HIS A 105 -2.08 18.60 24.65
C HIS A 105 -3.41 18.87 25.33
N LEU A 106 -4.10 17.84 25.85
CA LEU A 106 -5.30 17.98 26.66
C LEU A 106 -5.00 18.69 27.97
N CYS A 107 -3.92 18.31 28.67
CA CYS A 107 -3.52 19.01 29.89
C CYS A 107 -3.32 20.51 29.64
N GLU A 108 -2.56 20.87 28.61
CA GLU A 108 -2.29 22.27 28.26
C GLU A 108 -3.56 23.08 27.98
N VAL A 109 -4.46 22.52 27.14
CA VAL A 109 -5.67 23.22 26.70
C VAL A 109 -6.71 23.32 27.83
N LEU A 110 -6.80 22.30 28.68
CA LEU A 110 -7.76 22.21 29.77
C LEU A 110 -7.19 22.81 31.08
N LYS A 111 -5.93 23.24 31.10
CA LYS A 111 -5.21 23.78 32.24
C LYS A 111 -5.09 22.76 33.37
N LEU A 112 -4.77 21.52 33.05
CA LEU A 112 -4.47 20.45 33.98
C LEU A 112 -2.95 20.37 34.18
N ASP A 113 -2.54 19.99 35.37
CA ASP A 113 -1.11 19.70 35.64
C ASP A 113 -0.77 18.28 35.12
N PRO A 114 0.13 18.13 34.12
CA PRO A 114 0.51 16.80 33.59
C PRO A 114 1.08 15.86 34.66
N LYS A 115 1.69 16.41 35.71
CA LYS A 115 2.28 15.65 36.83
C LYS A 115 1.23 15.14 37.82
N LYS A 116 -0.02 15.63 37.74
CA LYS A 116 -1.14 15.25 38.62
C LYS A 116 -2.30 14.63 37.88
N ALA A 117 -2.40 14.82 36.56
CA ALA A 117 -3.46 14.24 35.74
C ALA A 117 -3.41 12.72 35.77
N LYS A 118 -4.54 12.07 36.06
CA LYS A 118 -4.64 10.60 36.06
C LYS A 118 -4.60 10.08 34.63
N ARG A 119 -3.50 9.47 34.25
CA ARG A 119 -3.27 8.83 32.95
C ARG A 119 -3.46 7.31 33.07
N ILE A 120 -4.31 6.71 32.28
CA ILE A 120 -4.47 5.25 32.18
C ILE A 120 -4.12 4.77 30.78
N VAL A 121 -3.46 3.61 30.71
CA VAL A 121 -3.07 2.93 29.49
C VAL A 121 -3.57 1.48 29.52
N PHE A 122 -3.87 0.96 28.34
CA PHE A 122 -4.35 -0.40 28.20
C PHE A 122 -4.10 -0.89 26.76
N HIS A 123 -3.69 -2.14 26.62
CA HIS A 123 -3.39 -2.78 25.34
C HIS A 123 -4.62 -3.27 24.60
N GLU A 124 -5.76 -3.42 25.31
CA GLU A 124 -7.03 -3.87 24.76
C GLU A 124 -8.21 -3.16 25.43
N ILE A 125 -9.30 -3.00 24.70
CA ILE A 125 -10.52 -2.38 25.22
C ILE A 125 -11.49 -3.49 25.67
N THR A 126 -11.15 -4.12 26.80
CA THR A 126 -12.00 -5.11 27.49
C THR A 126 -12.38 -4.58 28.87
N LYS A 127 -13.47 -5.14 29.46
CA LYS A 127 -13.91 -4.72 30.79
C LYS A 127 -12.82 -4.89 31.85
N ASN A 128 -12.13 -6.04 31.83
CA ASN A 128 -11.08 -6.34 32.81
C ASN A 128 -9.89 -5.39 32.65
N ALA A 129 -9.39 -5.18 31.42
CA ALA A 129 -8.25 -4.30 31.17
C ALA A 129 -8.54 -2.85 31.58
N ILE A 130 -9.74 -2.35 31.29
CA ILE A 130 -10.15 -0.99 31.66
C ILE A 130 -10.28 -0.84 33.19
N LEU A 131 -10.89 -1.80 33.88
CA LEU A 131 -11.04 -1.76 35.32
C LEU A 131 -9.68 -1.88 36.05
N GLU A 132 -8.75 -2.67 35.51
CA GLU A 132 -7.40 -2.76 36.08
C GLU A 132 -6.60 -1.47 35.83
N ALA A 133 -6.73 -0.86 34.65
CA ALA A 133 -6.09 0.42 34.34
C ALA A 133 -6.56 1.56 35.29
N ILE A 134 -7.86 1.61 35.61
CA ILE A 134 -8.41 2.57 36.57
C ILE A 134 -7.79 2.41 37.96
N LYS A 135 -7.47 1.18 38.37
CA LYS A 135 -6.83 0.92 39.69
C LYS A 135 -5.37 1.36 39.75
N LYS A 136 -4.70 1.48 38.60
CA LYS A 136 -3.26 1.77 38.50
C LYS A 136 -2.97 2.95 37.58
N PRO A 137 -3.48 4.16 37.90
CA PRO A 137 -3.19 5.34 37.10
C PRO A 137 -1.72 5.75 37.25
N ARG A 138 -1.17 6.29 36.18
CA ARG A 138 0.14 6.97 36.19
C ARG A 138 -0.05 8.46 35.87
N THR A 139 1.01 9.21 35.76
CA THR A 139 1.04 10.57 35.22
C THR A 139 1.38 10.56 33.73
N VAL A 140 1.29 11.71 33.06
CA VAL A 140 1.72 11.84 31.66
C VAL A 140 3.25 11.66 31.60
N ASP A 141 3.68 10.77 30.70
CA ASP A 141 5.10 10.50 30.47
C ASP A 141 5.70 11.58 29.54
N MET A 142 6.43 12.52 30.15
CA MET A 142 7.01 13.64 29.43
C MET A 142 8.15 13.25 28.50
N LYS A 143 8.81 12.11 28.72
CA LYS A 143 9.86 11.60 27.82
C LYS A 143 9.23 11.14 26.50
N MET A 144 8.13 10.38 26.55
CA MET A 144 7.36 9.99 25.37
C MET A 144 6.81 11.23 24.63
N VAL A 145 6.34 12.26 25.37
CA VAL A 145 5.90 13.54 24.78
C VAL A 145 7.05 14.22 24.05
N GLN A 146 8.25 14.27 24.66
CA GLN A 146 9.43 14.88 24.03
C GLN A 146 9.87 14.14 22.77
N ALA A 147 9.83 12.82 22.77
CA ALA A 147 10.11 12.00 21.58
C ALA A 147 9.14 12.28 20.42
N GLN A 148 7.84 12.37 20.72
CA GLN A 148 6.83 12.74 19.74
C GLN A 148 7.04 14.17 19.23
N GLN A 149 7.35 15.11 20.11
CA GLN A 149 7.66 16.49 19.75
C GLN A 149 8.91 16.58 18.86
N ALA A 150 10.00 15.88 19.21
CA ALA A 150 11.22 15.82 18.38
C ALA A 150 10.88 15.43 16.95
N ARG A 151 10.18 14.34 16.80
CA ARG A 151 9.74 13.86 15.50
C ARG A 151 8.87 14.88 14.77
N GLN A 152 7.85 15.44 15.43
CA GLN A 152 6.93 16.40 14.84
C GLN A 152 7.66 17.69 14.40
N ILE A 153 8.60 18.18 15.21
CA ILE A 153 9.45 19.34 14.93
C ILE A 153 10.29 19.08 13.68
N LEU A 154 11.02 17.95 13.64
CA LEU A 154 11.88 17.63 12.51
C LEU A 154 11.09 17.41 11.22
N ASP A 155 10.01 16.65 11.26
CA ASP A 155 9.15 16.45 10.08
C ASP A 155 8.58 17.78 9.57
N ARG A 156 8.32 18.72 10.48
CA ARG A 156 7.87 20.08 10.14
C ARG A 156 8.99 20.92 9.51
N LEU A 157 10.17 20.96 10.10
CA LEU A 157 11.30 21.73 9.59
C LEU A 157 11.74 21.22 8.22
N VAL A 158 11.99 19.90 8.11
CA VAL A 158 12.35 19.30 6.82
C VAL A 158 11.28 19.55 5.76
N GLY A 159 10.02 19.31 6.09
CA GLY A 159 8.92 19.51 5.14
C GLY A 159 8.76 20.94 4.68
N PHE A 160 9.00 21.92 5.56
CA PHE A 160 8.83 23.35 5.26
C PHE A 160 10.00 23.96 4.52
N GLU A 161 11.22 23.51 4.77
CA GLU A 161 12.40 24.02 4.11
C GLU A 161 12.70 23.29 2.80
N LEU A 162 12.61 21.97 2.77
CA LEU A 162 12.93 21.17 1.59
C LEU A 162 11.82 21.22 0.51
N SER A 163 10.55 21.22 0.90
CA SER A 163 9.47 21.25 -0.11
C SER A 163 9.48 22.49 -1.00
N PRO A 164 9.74 23.72 -0.51
CA PRO A 164 9.92 24.90 -1.38
C PRO A 164 11.08 24.75 -2.36
N VAL A 165 12.18 24.12 -1.99
CA VAL A 165 13.30 23.82 -2.90
C VAL A 165 12.82 22.87 -3.99
N VAL A 166 12.14 21.78 -3.62
CA VAL A 166 11.57 20.83 -4.57
C VAL A 166 10.58 21.49 -5.53
N TRP A 167 9.70 22.36 -5.05
CA TRP A 167 8.75 23.07 -5.94
C TRP A 167 9.43 23.98 -6.97
N LYS A 168 10.53 24.63 -6.55
CA LYS A 168 11.25 25.56 -7.41
C LYS A 168 12.17 24.85 -8.40
N LYS A 169 12.81 23.76 -7.97
CA LYS A 169 13.91 23.15 -8.71
C LYS A 169 13.47 21.85 -9.43
N VAL A 170 12.64 21.00 -8.84
CA VAL A 170 12.24 19.69 -9.37
C VAL A 170 10.96 19.80 -10.19
N PRO A 171 10.97 19.48 -11.48
CA PRO A 171 9.76 19.42 -12.31
C PRO A 171 8.76 18.39 -11.76
N GLY A 172 7.51 18.79 -11.56
CA GLY A 172 6.48 17.90 -10.98
C GLY A 172 6.61 17.63 -9.49
N GLY A 173 7.66 18.14 -8.84
CA GLY A 173 7.88 18.00 -7.40
C GLY A 173 6.79 18.65 -6.57
N LYS A 174 6.27 17.93 -5.56
CA LYS A 174 5.20 18.42 -4.67
C LYS A 174 5.65 18.61 -3.24
N SER A 175 6.43 17.68 -2.72
CA SER A 175 7.03 17.77 -1.37
C SER A 175 8.14 16.74 -1.22
N ALA A 176 9.06 16.99 -0.33
CA ALA A 176 10.00 16.01 0.17
C ALA A 176 9.88 15.91 1.69
N GLY A 177 10.42 14.85 2.27
CA GLY A 177 10.39 14.63 3.70
C GLY A 177 11.23 13.43 4.09
N ARG A 178 11.71 13.44 5.31
CA ARG A 178 12.67 12.52 5.89
C ARG A 178 12.36 11.03 5.68
N VAL A 179 11.10 10.63 5.78
CA VAL A 179 10.71 9.21 5.70
C VAL A 179 10.15 8.84 4.32
N GLN A 180 9.47 9.81 3.66
CA GLN A 180 8.89 9.54 2.34
C GLN A 180 9.94 9.50 1.22
N SER A 181 11.01 10.30 1.32
CA SER A 181 12.03 10.38 0.27
C SER A 181 12.88 9.11 0.15
N PRO A 182 13.34 8.48 1.24
CA PRO A 182 13.96 7.16 1.18
C PRO A 182 13.04 6.07 0.59
N ALA A 183 11.74 6.12 0.86
CA ALA A 183 10.80 5.18 0.26
C ALA A 183 10.67 5.35 -1.27
N VAL A 184 10.73 6.59 -1.79
CA VAL A 184 10.78 6.85 -3.23
C VAL A 184 12.10 6.33 -3.81
N ARG A 185 13.22 6.60 -3.15
CA ARG A 185 14.55 6.11 -3.55
C ARG A 185 14.58 4.58 -3.68
N LEU A 186 14.03 3.83 -2.71
CA LEU A 186 13.92 2.37 -2.78
C LEU A 186 13.18 1.87 -4.02
N LEU A 187 12.11 2.57 -4.40
CA LEU A 187 11.34 2.21 -5.59
C LEU A 187 12.12 2.49 -6.87
N VAL A 188 12.83 3.62 -6.93
CA VAL A 188 13.65 4.02 -8.10
C VAL A 188 14.86 3.09 -8.25
N GLU A 189 15.58 2.80 -7.19
CA GLU A 189 16.70 1.87 -7.20
C GLU A 189 16.26 0.48 -7.68
N ARG A 190 15.11 -0.02 -7.18
CA ARG A 190 14.57 -1.30 -7.60
C ARG A 190 14.19 -1.33 -9.08
N GLU A 191 13.63 -0.27 -9.61
CA GLU A 191 13.30 -0.20 -11.03
C GLU A 191 14.55 -0.18 -11.90
N ARG A 192 15.59 0.53 -11.49
CA ARG A 192 16.90 0.56 -12.16
C ARG A 192 17.62 -0.79 -12.10
N GLU A 193 17.54 -1.50 -10.98
CA GLU A 193 18.04 -2.87 -10.86
C GLU A 193 17.35 -3.80 -11.87
N ILE A 194 16.03 -3.64 -12.05
CA ILE A 194 15.26 -4.45 -13.00
C ILE A 194 15.63 -4.10 -14.45
N GLU A 195 15.79 -2.81 -14.77
CA GLU A 195 16.11 -2.32 -16.11
C GLU A 195 17.52 -2.71 -16.55
N SER A 196 18.48 -2.69 -15.63
CA SER A 196 19.88 -3.07 -15.88
C SER A 196 20.12 -4.58 -15.81
N PHE A 197 19.11 -5.38 -15.45
CA PHE A 197 19.26 -6.82 -15.25
C PHE A 197 19.47 -7.56 -16.58
N ASP A 198 20.64 -8.14 -16.76
CA ASP A 198 20.94 -9.03 -17.89
C ASP A 198 20.36 -10.43 -17.64
N SER A 199 19.26 -10.73 -18.30
CA SER A 199 18.52 -11.99 -18.13
C SER A 199 19.12 -13.09 -18.98
N LYS A 200 19.92 -13.97 -18.39
CA LYS A 200 20.44 -15.17 -19.06
C LYS A 200 19.38 -16.25 -19.12
N SER A 201 19.32 -16.96 -20.25
CA SER A 201 18.47 -18.12 -20.43
C SER A 201 19.21 -19.43 -20.21
N SER A 202 18.47 -20.48 -19.92
CA SER A 202 18.89 -21.86 -19.83
C SER A 202 17.71 -22.76 -20.10
N PHE A 203 17.94 -24.02 -20.42
CA PHE A 203 16.86 -24.99 -20.66
C PHE A 203 16.69 -25.90 -19.45
N LYS A 204 15.45 -26.01 -18.98
CA LYS A 204 15.02 -26.94 -17.95
C LYS A 204 14.25 -28.08 -18.60
N ILE A 205 14.60 -29.32 -18.30
CA ILE A 205 13.98 -30.49 -18.84
C ILE A 205 13.05 -31.08 -17.77
N SER A 206 11.83 -31.41 -18.17
CA SER A 206 10.84 -32.10 -17.36
C SER A 206 10.24 -33.25 -18.16
N ALA A 207 9.76 -34.25 -17.46
CA ALA A 207 9.07 -35.39 -18.08
C ALA A 207 7.81 -35.72 -17.28
N ASP A 208 6.77 -36.11 -18.01
CA ASP A 208 5.60 -36.75 -17.47
C ASP A 208 5.73 -38.26 -17.76
N PHE A 209 6.02 -39.04 -16.70
CA PHE A 209 6.12 -40.50 -16.78
C PHE A 209 4.79 -41.15 -16.39
N LEU A 210 4.61 -42.39 -16.85
CA LEU A 210 3.50 -43.26 -16.51
C LEU A 210 4.06 -44.49 -15.78
N ASN A 211 3.51 -44.83 -14.62
CA ASN A 211 3.81 -46.07 -13.92
C ASN A 211 3.04 -47.25 -14.54
N THR A 212 3.15 -48.42 -13.95
CA THR A 212 2.48 -49.66 -14.42
C THR A 212 0.95 -49.59 -14.34
N THR A 213 0.37 -48.65 -13.58
CA THR A 213 -1.07 -48.39 -13.46
C THR A 213 -1.56 -47.20 -14.31
N ASP A 214 -0.72 -46.66 -15.19
CA ASP A 214 -0.97 -45.49 -16.03
C ASP A 214 -1.17 -44.16 -15.26
N ASP A 215 -0.67 -44.09 -14.04
CA ASP A 215 -0.71 -42.86 -13.26
C ASP A 215 0.48 -41.94 -13.62
N PHE A 216 0.21 -40.63 -13.69
CA PHE A 216 1.24 -39.64 -14.07
C PHE A 216 2.19 -39.29 -12.95
N ILE A 217 3.49 -39.35 -13.23
CA ILE A 217 4.59 -38.94 -12.37
C ILE A 217 5.35 -37.81 -13.05
N LYS A 218 5.27 -36.61 -12.48
CA LYS A 218 6.01 -35.45 -12.98
C LYS A 218 7.42 -35.42 -12.40
N ALA A 219 8.41 -35.42 -13.25
CA ALA A 219 9.81 -35.39 -12.86
C ALA A 219 10.58 -34.26 -13.58
N GLU A 220 11.62 -33.77 -12.97
CA GLU A 220 12.50 -32.76 -13.52
C GLU A 220 13.92 -33.32 -13.58
N LEU A 221 14.65 -33.05 -14.67
CA LEU A 221 16.04 -33.41 -14.78
C LEU A 221 16.85 -32.59 -13.74
N ASP A 222 17.78 -33.26 -13.07
CA ASP A 222 18.68 -32.66 -12.08
C ASP A 222 19.63 -31.59 -12.63
N LYS A 223 19.74 -31.50 -13.97
CA LYS A 223 20.62 -30.63 -14.72
C LYS A 223 19.90 -29.65 -15.65
N LYS A 224 20.43 -28.43 -15.76
CA LYS A 224 20.01 -27.44 -16.76
C LYS A 224 21.04 -27.28 -17.84
N PHE A 225 20.61 -27.02 -19.06
CA PHE A 225 21.48 -26.82 -20.20
C PHE A 225 21.58 -25.33 -20.57
N PRO A 226 22.81 -24.82 -20.81
CA PRO A 226 23.00 -23.37 -21.03
C PRO A 226 22.68 -22.93 -22.48
N THR A 227 22.60 -23.85 -23.43
CA THR A 227 22.40 -23.53 -24.85
C THR A 227 21.41 -24.48 -25.52
N GLU A 228 20.79 -23.99 -26.59
CA GLU A 228 19.83 -24.73 -27.41
C GLU A 228 20.45 -26.00 -27.97
N SER A 229 21.65 -25.91 -28.60
CA SER A 229 22.36 -27.06 -29.19
C SER A 229 22.62 -28.16 -28.15
N LYS A 230 23.16 -27.84 -26.97
CA LYS A 230 23.41 -28.85 -25.92
C LYS A 230 22.12 -29.51 -25.43
N THR A 231 21.01 -28.78 -25.46
CA THR A 231 19.70 -29.31 -25.08
C THR A 231 19.20 -30.31 -26.11
N GLU A 232 19.28 -29.95 -27.37
CA GLU A 232 18.86 -30.79 -28.48
C GLU A 232 19.72 -32.06 -28.56
N ASP A 233 21.05 -31.94 -28.42
CA ASP A 233 22.00 -33.06 -28.37
C ASP A 233 21.64 -34.04 -27.23
N PHE A 234 21.26 -33.50 -26.06
CA PHE A 234 20.87 -34.32 -24.91
C PHE A 234 19.52 -35.01 -25.17
N LEU A 235 18.54 -34.31 -25.69
CA LEU A 235 17.22 -34.88 -26.00
C LEU A 235 17.33 -36.00 -27.04
N ASN A 236 18.18 -35.83 -28.08
CA ASN A 236 18.44 -36.87 -29.08
C ASN A 236 19.12 -38.11 -28.50
N LYS A 237 19.90 -37.97 -27.43
CA LYS A 237 20.50 -39.12 -26.74
C LYS A 237 19.51 -39.92 -25.92
N ILE A 238 18.52 -39.22 -25.30
CA ILE A 238 17.61 -39.87 -24.35
C ILE A 238 16.30 -40.32 -24.97
N LYS A 239 15.95 -39.88 -26.18
CA LYS A 239 14.65 -40.15 -26.81
C LYS A 239 14.25 -41.62 -26.92
N ASP A 240 15.25 -42.48 -27.08
CA ASP A 240 15.08 -43.92 -27.25
C ASP A 240 15.56 -44.70 -25.97
N SER A 241 15.77 -44.01 -24.85
CA SER A 241 16.24 -44.61 -23.61
C SER A 241 15.10 -45.23 -22.81
N SER A 242 15.46 -46.22 -21.99
CA SER A 242 14.57 -46.69 -20.90
C SER A 242 14.77 -45.86 -19.65
N PHE A 243 13.70 -45.76 -18.85
CA PHE A 243 13.68 -44.97 -17.63
C PHE A 243 13.27 -45.90 -16.47
N THR A 244 14.16 -46.02 -15.50
CA THR A 244 13.98 -46.96 -14.40
C THR A 244 14.06 -46.26 -13.06
N VAL A 245 13.17 -46.53 -12.15
CA VAL A 245 13.20 -46.03 -10.76
C VAL A 245 14.43 -46.64 -10.06
N SER A 246 15.46 -45.82 -9.80
CA SER A 246 16.70 -46.26 -9.16
C SER A 246 16.67 -46.10 -7.63
N ASP A 247 16.02 -45.08 -7.10
CA ASP A 247 15.90 -44.86 -5.65
C ASP A 247 14.57 -44.17 -5.27
N ILE A 248 14.08 -44.46 -4.06
CA ILE A 248 12.94 -43.85 -3.46
C ILE A 248 13.30 -43.44 -2.04
N THR A 249 13.61 -42.18 -1.88
CA THR A 249 13.96 -41.59 -0.58
C THR A 249 12.77 -40.90 0.04
N LYS A 250 12.34 -41.33 1.22
CA LYS A 250 11.32 -40.68 2.06
C LYS A 250 11.98 -39.94 3.22
N LYS A 251 11.68 -38.65 3.39
CA LYS A 251 12.24 -37.81 4.45
C LYS A 251 11.12 -37.13 5.23
N PRO A 252 11.06 -37.28 6.58
CA PRO A 252 10.13 -36.49 7.37
C PRO A 252 10.56 -35.02 7.36
N GLY A 253 9.59 -34.13 7.30
CA GLY A 253 9.78 -32.69 7.39
C GLY A 253 8.77 -32.05 8.33
N LYS A 254 9.01 -30.81 8.70
CA LYS A 254 8.09 -30.03 9.52
C LYS A 254 7.94 -28.63 8.93
N ARG A 255 6.70 -28.13 8.89
CA ARG A 255 6.39 -26.73 8.66
C ARG A 255 6.02 -26.09 9.98
N ASN A 256 6.77 -25.08 10.42
CA ASN A 256 6.52 -24.40 11.69
C ASN A 256 5.55 -23.22 11.50
N PRO A 257 4.66 -22.95 12.47
CA PRO A 257 3.85 -21.76 12.48
C PRO A 257 4.71 -20.52 12.71
N GLY A 258 4.33 -19.39 12.08
CA GLY A 258 4.94 -18.09 12.34
C GLY A 258 4.40 -17.44 13.61
N ALA A 259 5.13 -16.41 14.09
CA ALA A 259 4.74 -15.61 15.24
C ALA A 259 3.38 -14.92 15.05
N PRO A 260 2.72 -14.49 16.14
CA PRO A 260 1.59 -13.56 16.09
C PRO A 260 1.95 -12.28 15.34
N PHE A 261 0.94 -11.52 14.92
CA PHE A 261 1.17 -10.32 14.10
C PHE A 261 1.76 -9.16 14.87
N THR A 262 2.77 -8.55 14.27
CA THR A 262 3.15 -7.14 14.45
C THR A 262 2.37 -6.27 13.45
N THR A 263 2.44 -4.95 13.56
CA THR A 263 1.87 -4.02 12.57
C THR A 263 2.40 -4.29 11.16
N SER A 264 3.70 -4.50 11.03
CA SER A 264 4.35 -4.75 9.74
C SER A 264 3.90 -6.08 9.15
N THR A 265 3.98 -7.17 9.89
CA THR A 265 3.59 -8.50 9.40
C THR A 265 2.10 -8.59 9.09
N LEU A 266 1.24 -7.88 9.85
CA LEU A 266 -0.19 -7.78 9.53
C LEU A 266 -0.41 -7.07 8.18
N GLN A 267 0.28 -5.97 7.90
CA GLN A 267 0.17 -5.27 6.61
C GLN A 267 0.67 -6.13 5.46
N GLN A 268 1.78 -6.86 5.64
CA GLN A 268 2.33 -7.78 4.65
C GLN A 268 1.34 -8.89 4.30
N GLU A 269 0.82 -9.58 5.31
CA GLU A 269 -0.08 -10.72 5.11
C GLU A 269 -1.47 -10.29 4.64
N ALA A 270 -1.99 -9.16 5.10
CA ALA A 270 -3.24 -8.61 4.59
C ALA A 270 -3.11 -8.17 3.12
N ASN A 271 -1.94 -7.66 2.72
CA ASN A 271 -1.68 -7.33 1.31
C ASN A 271 -1.62 -8.59 0.44
N SER A 272 -0.88 -9.62 0.86
CA SER A 272 -0.69 -10.84 0.07
C SER A 272 -1.93 -11.74 0.03
N ARG A 273 -2.62 -11.94 1.16
CA ARG A 273 -3.75 -12.87 1.27
C ARG A 273 -5.11 -12.25 1.00
N LEU A 274 -5.29 -10.97 1.32
CA LEU A 274 -6.58 -10.28 1.20
C LEU A 274 -6.59 -9.21 0.11
N GLY A 275 -5.44 -8.87 -0.47
CA GLY A 275 -5.29 -7.79 -1.45
C GLY A 275 -5.51 -6.39 -0.85
N PHE A 276 -5.38 -6.24 0.48
CA PHE A 276 -5.60 -4.96 1.15
C PHE A 276 -4.37 -4.05 0.99
N SER A 277 -4.62 -2.75 0.82
CA SER A 277 -3.57 -1.75 0.97
C SER A 277 -3.18 -1.62 2.44
N ALA A 278 -1.96 -1.13 2.71
CA ALA A 278 -1.51 -0.83 4.07
C ALA A 278 -2.48 0.11 4.80
N LYS A 279 -2.99 1.14 4.12
CA LYS A 279 -4.00 2.08 4.64
C LYS A 279 -5.33 1.39 4.96
N THR A 280 -5.82 0.52 4.08
CA THR A 280 -7.06 -0.24 4.31
C THR A 280 -6.91 -1.16 5.50
N THR A 281 -5.78 -1.85 5.61
CA THR A 281 -5.45 -2.74 6.74
C THR A 281 -5.48 -1.98 8.05
N MET A 282 -4.76 -0.86 8.15
CA MET A 282 -4.71 -0.08 9.39
C MET A 282 -6.05 0.58 9.74
N SER A 283 -6.82 1.01 8.75
CA SER A 283 -8.16 1.56 8.98
C SER A 283 -9.13 0.50 9.54
N ALA A 284 -9.06 -0.73 9.03
CA ALA A 284 -9.87 -1.84 9.55
C ALA A 284 -9.40 -2.27 10.94
N ALA A 285 -8.09 -2.39 11.18
CA ALA A 285 -7.50 -2.72 12.47
C ALA A 285 -7.86 -1.70 13.55
N GLN A 286 -7.79 -0.40 13.24
CA GLN A 286 -8.20 0.69 14.13
C GLN A 286 -9.65 0.55 14.60
N LYS A 287 -10.57 0.20 13.69
CA LYS A 287 -11.98 0.01 14.03
C LYS A 287 -12.20 -1.24 14.89
N LEU A 288 -11.50 -2.32 14.58
CA LEU A 288 -11.54 -3.55 15.39
C LEU A 288 -11.03 -3.30 16.81
N TYR A 289 -9.92 -2.58 16.96
CA TYR A 289 -9.40 -2.17 18.27
C TYR A 289 -10.39 -1.29 19.03
N GLN A 290 -10.89 -0.21 18.42
CA GLN A 290 -11.83 0.71 19.06
C GLN A 290 -13.14 0.06 19.48
N SER A 291 -13.54 -1.02 18.82
CA SER A 291 -14.69 -1.85 19.18
C SER A 291 -14.36 -2.99 20.15
N GLY A 292 -13.12 -3.06 20.65
CA GLY A 292 -12.66 -4.05 21.63
C GLY A 292 -12.57 -5.47 21.08
N LYS A 293 -12.27 -5.63 19.79
CA LYS A 293 -12.20 -6.96 19.14
C LYS A 293 -10.79 -7.50 19.01
N ILE A 294 -9.80 -6.60 18.93
CA ILE A 294 -8.37 -6.95 18.89
C ILE A 294 -7.60 -6.09 19.89
N THR A 295 -6.38 -6.49 20.20
CA THR A 295 -5.38 -5.69 20.92
C THR A 295 -4.94 -4.49 20.08
N TYR A 296 -4.16 -3.59 20.65
CA TYR A 296 -3.65 -2.41 19.97
C TYR A 296 -2.87 -2.78 18.71
N MET A 297 -3.20 -2.12 17.60
CA MET A 297 -2.72 -2.54 16.27
C MET A 297 -1.39 -1.90 15.87
N ARG A 298 -0.84 -0.97 16.65
CA ARG A 298 0.48 -0.38 16.41
C ARG A 298 1.49 -0.96 17.40
N THR A 299 2.05 -2.09 17.05
CA THR A 299 3.03 -2.82 17.87
C THR A 299 4.06 -3.51 16.99
N ASP A 300 5.26 -3.59 17.48
CA ASP A 300 6.36 -4.41 16.93
C ASP A 300 6.59 -5.69 17.76
N SER A 301 5.82 -5.87 18.84
CA SER A 301 5.89 -7.02 19.70
C SER A 301 5.19 -8.26 19.11
N VAL A 302 5.77 -9.41 19.31
CA VAL A 302 5.21 -10.74 19.02
C VAL A 302 4.75 -11.47 20.27
N ASN A 303 4.80 -10.84 21.43
CA ASN A 303 4.47 -11.45 22.72
C ASN A 303 2.96 -11.60 22.92
N LEU A 304 2.55 -12.65 23.57
CA LEU A 304 1.16 -12.87 24.00
C LEU A 304 1.10 -12.88 25.54
N SER A 305 0.09 -12.25 26.12
CA SER A 305 -0.13 -12.29 27.56
C SER A 305 -0.44 -13.70 28.04
N LYS A 306 -0.19 -13.97 29.31
CA LYS A 306 -0.50 -15.28 29.94
C LYS A 306 -1.96 -15.67 29.76
N GLN A 307 -2.88 -14.69 29.84
CA GLN A 307 -4.32 -14.92 29.62
C GLN A 307 -4.61 -15.32 28.17
N ALA A 308 -4.00 -14.66 27.19
CA ALA A 308 -4.17 -14.97 25.79
C ALA A 308 -3.61 -16.36 25.43
N LEU A 309 -2.45 -16.71 26.01
CA LEU A 309 -1.85 -18.04 25.86
C LEU A 309 -2.77 -19.13 26.41
N ALA A 310 -3.29 -18.95 27.63
CA ALA A 310 -4.20 -19.92 28.27
C ALA A 310 -5.51 -20.05 27.45
N ALA A 311 -6.16 -18.95 27.12
CA ALA A 311 -7.39 -18.96 26.33
C ALA A 311 -7.21 -19.59 24.94
N SER A 312 -6.05 -19.38 24.30
CA SER A 312 -5.73 -20.02 23.02
C SER A 312 -5.50 -21.53 23.19
N ALA A 313 -4.81 -21.94 24.25
CA ALA A 313 -4.58 -23.34 24.57
C ALA A 313 -5.91 -24.08 24.83
N ASP A 314 -6.78 -23.52 25.68
CA ASP A 314 -8.09 -24.10 25.99
C ASP A 314 -8.94 -24.23 24.73
N TYR A 315 -9.00 -23.17 23.90
CA TYR A 315 -9.77 -23.18 22.64
C TYR A 315 -9.24 -24.27 21.68
N ILE A 316 -7.90 -24.33 21.49
CA ILE A 316 -7.28 -25.31 20.59
C ILE A 316 -7.58 -26.73 21.06
N LYS A 317 -7.40 -27.03 22.36
CA LYS A 317 -7.64 -28.34 22.92
C LYS A 317 -9.10 -28.78 22.83
N GLN A 318 -10.02 -27.88 23.13
CA GLN A 318 -11.45 -28.14 23.04
C GLN A 318 -11.96 -28.35 21.62
N THR A 319 -11.42 -27.59 20.66
CA THR A 319 -11.95 -27.55 19.28
C THR A 319 -11.27 -28.57 18.38
N PHE A 320 -9.95 -28.75 18.52
CA PHE A 320 -9.13 -29.58 17.62
C PHE A 320 -8.51 -30.80 18.33
N GLY A 321 -8.51 -30.82 19.64
CA GLY A 321 -7.91 -31.89 20.47
C GLY A 321 -6.54 -31.52 21.04
N GLU A 322 -6.12 -32.25 22.09
CA GLU A 322 -4.83 -32.05 22.77
C GLU A 322 -3.62 -32.16 21.84
N SER A 323 -3.70 -33.03 20.82
CA SER A 323 -2.63 -33.27 19.85
C SER A 323 -2.28 -32.03 18.99
N TYR A 324 -3.17 -31.05 18.89
CA TYR A 324 -2.93 -29.83 18.09
C TYR A 324 -2.26 -28.70 18.88
N HIS A 325 -2.29 -28.76 20.22
CA HIS A 325 -1.72 -27.68 21.03
C HIS A 325 -0.22 -27.85 21.25
N GLN A 326 0.51 -26.75 21.14
CA GLN A 326 1.90 -26.61 21.54
C GLN A 326 2.18 -25.22 22.03
N PHE A 327 2.48 -25.05 23.31
CA PHE A 327 2.91 -23.77 23.86
C PHE A 327 4.16 -23.26 23.19
N ARG A 328 4.15 -21.96 22.80
CA ARG A 328 5.30 -21.25 22.21
C ARG A 328 5.36 -19.80 22.68
N THR A 329 6.58 -19.37 22.87
CA THR A 329 6.92 -17.95 22.97
C THR A 329 7.81 -17.56 21.78
N PHE A 330 7.70 -16.34 21.35
CA PHE A 330 8.49 -15.81 20.24
C PHE A 330 9.34 -14.64 20.74
N LYS A 331 10.57 -14.54 20.25
CA LYS A 331 11.45 -13.42 20.58
C LYS A 331 11.22 -12.30 19.59
N THR A 332 11.07 -11.08 20.09
CA THR A 332 11.04 -9.87 19.27
C THR A 332 12.44 -9.60 18.70
N LYS A 333 12.52 -9.26 17.43
CA LYS A 333 13.82 -9.03 16.75
C LYS A 333 14.41 -7.66 17.05
N SER A 334 13.60 -6.69 17.39
CA SER A 334 14.04 -5.31 17.68
C SER A 334 14.48 -5.19 19.13
N ALA A 335 15.69 -4.70 19.36
CA ALA A 335 16.20 -4.36 20.70
C ALA A 335 15.43 -3.17 21.31
N SER A 336 14.83 -2.32 20.46
CA SER A 336 14.00 -1.17 20.83
C SER A 336 12.53 -1.52 21.05
N ALA A 337 12.13 -2.80 20.87
CA ALA A 337 10.76 -3.22 21.11
C ALA A 337 10.43 -3.00 22.57
N GLN A 338 9.42 -2.20 22.85
CA GLN A 338 8.89 -2.03 24.18
C GLN A 338 8.35 -3.39 24.63
N GLU A 339 9.09 -4.12 25.46
CA GLU A 339 8.73 -5.48 25.96
C GLU A 339 7.35 -5.53 26.63
N ALA A 340 6.80 -4.36 26.99
CA ALA A 340 5.49 -4.23 27.60
C ALA A 340 4.31 -4.40 26.63
N HIS A 341 4.52 -4.35 25.32
CA HIS A 341 3.43 -4.43 24.33
C HIS A 341 3.11 -5.88 23.96
N GLU A 342 1.83 -6.14 23.69
CA GLU A 342 1.37 -7.40 23.12
C GLU A 342 1.36 -7.35 21.58
N ALA A 343 1.39 -8.54 20.97
CA ALA A 343 1.11 -8.74 19.55
C ALA A 343 -0.36 -8.41 19.22
N ILE A 344 -0.64 -8.23 17.94
CA ILE A 344 -2.01 -8.03 17.44
C ILE A 344 -2.74 -9.38 17.49
N ARG A 345 -3.74 -9.49 18.36
CA ARG A 345 -4.54 -10.69 18.57
C ARG A 345 -6.02 -10.37 18.84
N PRO A 346 -6.93 -11.32 18.69
CA PRO A 346 -8.29 -11.17 19.21
C PRO A 346 -8.30 -10.96 20.73
N THR A 347 -9.19 -10.13 21.24
CA THR A 347 -9.44 -10.01 22.69
C THR A 347 -10.13 -11.25 23.25
N ASN A 348 -10.88 -11.96 22.39
CA ASN A 348 -11.49 -13.26 22.71
C ASN A 348 -11.35 -14.17 21.48
N VAL A 349 -10.51 -15.17 21.60
CA VAL A 349 -10.18 -16.12 20.52
C VAL A 349 -11.35 -17.07 20.18
N ALA A 350 -12.30 -17.25 21.08
CA ALA A 350 -13.48 -18.10 20.86
C ALA A 350 -14.51 -17.43 19.90
N ILE A 351 -14.44 -16.13 19.71
CA ILE A 351 -15.32 -15.43 18.77
C ILE A 351 -14.79 -15.63 17.34
N GLU A 352 -15.57 -16.27 16.49
CA GLU A 352 -15.15 -16.61 15.11
C GLU A 352 -15.43 -15.51 14.09
N ASP A 353 -16.50 -14.75 14.26
CA ASP A 353 -16.88 -13.65 13.40
C ASP A 353 -17.27 -12.42 14.22
N VAL A 354 -17.10 -11.24 13.64
CA VAL A 354 -17.39 -9.97 14.29
C VAL A 354 -18.34 -9.13 13.44
N ALA A 355 -19.14 -8.29 14.08
CA ALA A 355 -19.90 -7.28 13.37
C ALA A 355 -18.97 -6.21 12.78
N GLY A 356 -19.27 -5.74 11.56
CA GLY A 356 -18.51 -4.72 10.89
C GLY A 356 -18.55 -4.84 9.36
N SER A 357 -17.77 -4.02 8.69
CA SER A 357 -17.61 -4.06 7.23
C SER A 357 -16.93 -5.37 6.77
N PRO A 358 -17.07 -5.74 5.48
CA PRO A 358 -16.35 -6.91 4.94
C PRO A 358 -14.83 -6.86 5.17
N TYR A 359 -14.23 -5.67 5.18
CA TYR A 359 -12.80 -5.48 5.46
C TYR A 359 -12.45 -5.85 6.91
N GLU A 360 -13.24 -5.38 7.87
CA GLU A 360 -13.05 -5.69 9.30
C GLU A 360 -13.21 -7.18 9.56
N LYS A 361 -14.26 -7.81 9.00
CA LYS A 361 -14.49 -9.26 9.14
C LYS A 361 -13.34 -10.10 8.59
N LYS A 362 -12.88 -9.81 7.37
CA LYS A 362 -11.75 -10.54 6.74
C LYS A 362 -10.46 -10.37 7.54
N LEU A 363 -10.17 -9.14 7.98
CA LEU A 363 -8.97 -8.86 8.76
C LEU A 363 -8.99 -9.55 10.12
N TYR A 364 -10.13 -9.53 10.81
CA TYR A 364 -10.32 -10.23 12.09
C TYR A 364 -10.06 -11.71 11.96
N LYS A 365 -10.64 -12.38 10.95
CA LYS A 365 -10.43 -13.81 10.69
C LYS A 365 -8.95 -14.12 10.43
N LEU A 366 -8.25 -13.26 9.70
CA LEU A 366 -6.81 -13.40 9.47
C LEU A 366 -6.01 -13.32 10.78
N ILE A 367 -6.30 -12.30 11.62
CA ILE A 367 -5.63 -12.10 12.91
C ILE A 367 -5.90 -13.29 13.84
N ARG A 368 -7.16 -13.72 13.95
CA ARG A 368 -7.55 -14.87 14.77
C ARG A 368 -6.85 -16.16 14.35
N ALA A 369 -6.87 -16.45 13.05
CA ALA A 369 -6.24 -17.63 12.50
C ALA A 369 -4.72 -17.65 12.77
N LYS A 370 -4.04 -16.49 12.60
CA LYS A 370 -2.60 -16.36 12.90
C LYS A 370 -2.29 -16.57 14.38
N THR A 371 -3.12 -16.02 15.28
CA THR A 371 -2.96 -16.18 16.73
C THR A 371 -3.09 -17.63 17.12
N LEU A 372 -4.14 -18.34 16.69
CA LEU A 372 -4.32 -19.76 16.96
C LEU A 372 -3.16 -20.57 16.39
N ALA A 373 -2.82 -20.37 15.11
CA ALA A 373 -1.72 -21.06 14.44
C ALA A 373 -0.41 -20.95 15.23
N SER A 374 -0.11 -19.78 15.80
CA SER A 374 1.11 -19.57 16.59
C SER A 374 1.23 -20.49 17.82
N GLN A 375 0.10 -21.00 18.35
CA GLN A 375 0.02 -21.85 19.53
C GLN A 375 -0.35 -23.30 19.18
N MET A 376 -0.31 -23.67 17.87
CA MET A 376 -0.58 -25.04 17.39
C MET A 376 0.72 -25.76 17.03
N LYS A 377 0.70 -27.09 17.04
CA LYS A 377 1.82 -27.93 16.60
C LYS A 377 2.20 -27.63 15.15
N PRO A 378 3.48 -27.84 14.77
CA PRO A 378 3.89 -27.83 13.38
C PRO A 378 3.06 -28.80 12.55
N ALA A 379 2.90 -28.52 11.28
CA ALA A 379 2.47 -29.53 10.34
C ALA A 379 3.64 -30.50 10.09
N GLU A 380 3.34 -31.81 10.10
CA GLU A 380 4.29 -32.86 9.76
C GLU A 380 4.06 -33.24 8.30
N ILE A 381 5.12 -33.29 7.54
CA ILE A 381 5.09 -33.59 6.11
C ILE A 381 6.03 -34.75 5.82
N GLU A 382 5.66 -35.57 4.86
CA GLU A 382 6.53 -36.55 4.26
C GLU A 382 6.94 -36.04 2.89
N LYS A 383 8.25 -35.93 2.66
CA LYS A 383 8.82 -35.58 1.36
C LYS A 383 9.30 -36.86 0.72
N THR A 384 8.79 -37.15 -0.47
CA THR A 384 9.23 -38.27 -1.29
C THR A 384 10.04 -37.73 -2.46
N ILE A 385 11.21 -38.29 -2.66
CA ILE A 385 12.07 -38.04 -3.84
C ILE A 385 12.26 -39.38 -4.52
N ILE A 386 11.87 -39.45 -5.77
CA ILE A 386 12.05 -40.62 -6.62
C ILE A 386 13.13 -40.25 -7.65
N SER A 387 14.24 -41.00 -7.68
CA SER A 387 15.25 -40.89 -8.71
C SER A 387 14.95 -41.87 -9.85
N ILE A 388 15.00 -41.36 -11.07
CA ILE A 388 14.69 -42.13 -12.27
C ILE A 388 15.91 -42.04 -13.19
N ASP A 389 16.58 -43.17 -13.33
CA ASP A 389 17.78 -43.29 -14.17
C ASP A 389 17.40 -43.37 -15.65
N ILE A 390 18.29 -42.88 -16.48
CA ILE A 390 18.18 -42.87 -17.92
C ILE A 390 19.26 -43.82 -18.48
N SER A 391 18.90 -44.83 -19.22
CA SER A 391 19.84 -45.89 -19.63
C SER A 391 21.00 -45.42 -20.48
N SER A 392 20.94 -44.29 -21.16
CA SER A 392 21.95 -43.81 -22.12
C SER A 392 22.86 -42.71 -21.56
N VAL A 393 22.60 -42.15 -20.39
CA VAL A 393 23.31 -41.00 -19.80
C VAL A 393 23.45 -41.16 -18.28
N THR A 394 24.26 -40.31 -17.66
CA THR A 394 24.49 -40.35 -16.20
C THR A 394 23.58 -39.44 -15.40
N GLU A 395 22.94 -38.51 -16.10
CA GLU A 395 21.92 -37.63 -15.51
C GLU A 395 20.66 -38.43 -15.20
N ASN A 396 19.90 -38.00 -14.18
CA ASN A 396 18.67 -38.64 -13.77
C ASN A 396 17.54 -37.60 -13.63
N PHE A 397 16.30 -38.09 -13.75
CA PHE A 397 15.13 -37.32 -13.39
C PHE A 397 14.81 -37.49 -11.91
N GLU A 398 14.36 -36.43 -11.28
CA GLU A 398 13.85 -36.45 -9.92
C GLU A 398 12.36 -36.08 -9.90
N ALA A 399 11.51 -36.96 -9.37
CA ALA A 399 10.15 -36.64 -9.01
C ALA A 399 10.07 -36.30 -7.52
N LYS A 400 9.50 -35.14 -7.20
CA LYS A 400 9.40 -34.62 -5.82
C LYS A 400 7.98 -34.52 -5.40
N GLY A 401 7.59 -35.24 -4.35
CA GLY A 401 6.30 -35.18 -3.70
C GLY A 401 6.38 -34.65 -2.29
N GLU A 402 5.30 -34.14 -1.80
CA GLU A 402 5.15 -33.69 -0.43
C GLU A 402 3.71 -33.91 0.01
N VAL A 403 3.52 -34.74 1.02
CA VAL A 403 2.20 -35.05 1.61
C VAL A 403 2.17 -34.58 3.06
N VAL A 404 1.06 -33.93 3.43
CA VAL A 404 0.83 -33.54 4.83
C VAL A 404 0.32 -34.75 5.62
N VAL A 405 1.15 -35.29 6.52
CA VAL A 405 0.83 -36.39 7.40
C VAL A 405 -0.01 -35.95 8.62
N PHE A 406 0.34 -34.77 9.14
CA PHE A 406 -0.39 -34.12 10.20
C PHE A 406 -0.50 -32.62 9.90
N ASP A 407 -1.72 -32.11 9.78
CA ASP A 407 -1.95 -30.74 9.33
C ASP A 407 -1.57 -29.67 10.37
N GLY A 408 -1.57 -30.01 11.68
CA GLY A 408 -1.14 -29.09 12.73
C GLY A 408 -1.77 -27.70 12.58
N PHE A 409 -0.93 -26.65 12.54
CA PHE A 409 -1.40 -25.27 12.41
C PHE A 409 -2.04 -24.95 11.05
N LEU A 410 -1.77 -25.74 10.00
CA LEU A 410 -2.38 -25.56 8.68
C LEU A 410 -3.89 -25.74 8.73
N LYS A 411 -4.42 -26.44 9.72
CA LYS A 411 -5.86 -26.57 9.98
C LYS A 411 -6.59 -25.22 10.06
N VAL A 412 -5.96 -24.24 10.69
CA VAL A 412 -6.54 -22.90 10.87
C VAL A 412 -5.88 -21.83 10.00
N TYR A 413 -4.67 -22.10 9.52
CA TYR A 413 -3.88 -21.17 8.72
C TYR A 413 -3.30 -21.87 7.49
N PRO A 414 -4.14 -22.17 6.48
CA PRO A 414 -3.74 -22.96 5.32
C PRO A 414 -2.63 -22.29 4.51
N SER A 415 -1.73 -23.10 3.98
CA SER A 415 -0.73 -22.70 3.00
C SER A 415 -1.38 -22.57 1.62
N SER A 416 -0.79 -21.75 0.74
CA SER A 416 -1.13 -21.75 -0.68
C SER A 416 -0.50 -22.93 -1.44
N GLN A 417 0.45 -23.62 -0.84
CA GLN A 417 1.12 -24.78 -1.43
C GLN A 417 0.19 -25.98 -1.30
N LYS A 418 -0.14 -26.57 -2.45
CA LYS A 418 -0.93 -27.80 -2.52
C LYS A 418 -0.04 -29.01 -2.22
N ASP A 419 -0.64 -30.07 -1.71
CA ASP A 419 0.02 -31.36 -1.63
C ASP A 419 0.36 -31.83 -3.05
N LEU A 420 1.58 -32.32 -3.21
CA LEU A 420 2.05 -32.97 -4.43
C LEU A 420 2.18 -34.46 -4.09
N ASP A 421 1.08 -35.18 -4.25
CA ASP A 421 1.07 -36.62 -4.11
C ASP A 421 1.69 -37.24 -5.34
N ILE A 422 2.59 -38.23 -5.14
CA ILE A 422 3.18 -39.00 -6.23
C ILE A 422 2.55 -40.39 -6.16
N PRO A 423 2.07 -40.91 -7.28
CA PRO A 423 1.59 -42.30 -7.35
C PRO A 423 2.63 -43.31 -6.85
N PRO A 424 2.21 -44.45 -6.27
CA PRO A 424 3.14 -45.45 -5.78
C PRO A 424 3.93 -46.07 -6.92
N VAL A 425 5.22 -46.23 -6.72
CA VAL A 425 6.17 -46.94 -7.60
C VAL A 425 7.13 -47.77 -6.75
N SER A 426 7.83 -48.71 -7.40
CA SER A 426 8.82 -49.56 -6.78
C SER A 426 10.21 -49.32 -7.39
N VAL A 427 11.27 -49.52 -6.58
CA VAL A 427 12.63 -49.49 -7.11
C VAL A 427 12.80 -50.65 -8.12
N GLY A 428 13.40 -50.35 -9.25
CA GLY A 428 13.52 -51.26 -10.40
C GLY A 428 12.34 -51.22 -11.37
N GLU A 429 11.29 -50.44 -11.08
CA GLU A 429 10.15 -50.26 -11.97
C GLU A 429 10.56 -49.47 -13.21
N GLU A 430 10.26 -49.97 -14.39
CA GLU A 430 10.43 -49.28 -15.65
C GLU A 430 9.23 -48.41 -15.95
N LEU A 431 9.51 -47.11 -16.21
CA LEU A 431 8.49 -46.10 -16.47
C LEU A 431 8.44 -45.79 -17.96
N ARG A 432 7.20 -45.62 -18.46
CA ARG A 432 6.99 -45.09 -19.81
C ARG A 432 6.87 -43.59 -19.72
N TYR A 433 7.39 -42.84 -20.66
CA TYR A 433 7.10 -41.39 -20.68
C TYR A 433 5.91 -41.11 -21.61
N ASP A 434 5.04 -40.18 -21.20
CA ASP A 434 4.02 -39.59 -22.08
C ASP A 434 4.69 -38.53 -22.95
N HIS A 435 5.41 -37.63 -22.32
CA HIS A 435 6.25 -36.67 -23.03
C HIS A 435 7.42 -36.19 -22.17
N ILE A 436 8.51 -35.84 -22.87
CA ILE A 436 9.66 -35.14 -22.28
C ILE A 436 9.72 -33.75 -22.91
N MET A 437 9.79 -32.70 -22.09
CA MET A 437 9.80 -31.31 -22.55
C MET A 437 11.01 -30.54 -22.00
N ALA A 438 11.80 -29.99 -22.92
CA ALA A 438 12.79 -28.99 -22.54
C ALA A 438 12.22 -27.60 -22.81
N LYS A 439 12.21 -26.76 -21.80
CA LYS A 439 11.69 -25.40 -21.87
C LYS A 439 12.78 -24.40 -21.53
N GLU A 440 12.93 -23.40 -22.39
CA GLU A 440 13.78 -22.25 -22.09
C GLU A 440 13.22 -21.46 -20.90
N ILE A 441 14.04 -21.27 -19.88
CA ILE A 441 13.74 -20.50 -18.69
C ILE A 441 14.74 -19.35 -18.57
N PHE A 442 14.28 -18.24 -18.07
CA PHE A 442 15.08 -17.03 -17.93
C PHE A 442 15.33 -16.70 -16.47
N GLN A 443 16.49 -16.21 -16.16
CA GLN A 443 16.75 -15.62 -14.85
C GLN A 443 15.80 -14.44 -14.66
N LYS A 444 15.21 -14.35 -13.46
CA LYS A 444 14.26 -13.29 -13.15
C LYS A 444 14.99 -12.14 -12.46
N PRO A 445 14.72 -10.89 -12.85
CA PRO A 445 15.18 -9.73 -12.09
C PRO A 445 14.57 -9.72 -10.70
N PRO A 446 15.11 -8.92 -9.77
CA PRO A 446 14.49 -8.69 -8.48
C PRO A 446 13.02 -8.27 -8.64
N ALA A 447 12.15 -8.77 -7.76
CA ALA A 447 10.73 -8.46 -7.87
C ALA A 447 10.44 -7.00 -7.49
N ARG A 448 9.57 -6.33 -8.26
CA ARG A 448 9.04 -5.01 -7.87
C ARG A 448 8.30 -5.11 -6.53
N TYR A 449 8.38 -4.06 -5.75
CA TYR A 449 7.68 -4.01 -4.45
C TYR A 449 6.15 -4.00 -4.63
N THR A 450 5.46 -4.79 -3.81
CA THR A 450 4.06 -4.54 -3.44
C THR A 450 4.04 -3.60 -2.24
N GLU A 451 2.86 -3.09 -1.82
CA GLU A 451 2.76 -2.33 -0.58
C GLU A 451 3.28 -3.16 0.62
N GLY A 452 2.93 -4.45 0.68
CA GLY A 452 3.38 -5.34 1.77
C GLY A 452 4.89 -5.58 1.77
N SER A 453 5.51 -5.85 0.60
CA SER A 453 6.96 -6.06 0.54
C SER A 453 7.76 -4.76 0.72
N LEU A 454 7.18 -3.59 0.41
CA LEU A 454 7.80 -2.31 0.73
C LEU A 454 7.76 -2.05 2.24
N VAL A 455 6.64 -2.35 2.93
CA VAL A 455 6.59 -2.30 4.40
C VAL A 455 7.68 -3.16 5.03
N LYS A 456 7.84 -4.40 4.54
CA LYS A 456 8.89 -5.30 5.00
C LYS A 456 10.28 -4.69 4.82
N LYS A 457 10.55 -4.11 3.64
CA LYS A 457 11.86 -3.51 3.36
C LYS A 457 12.15 -2.28 4.20
N LEU A 458 11.13 -1.44 4.43
CA LEU A 458 11.25 -0.29 5.34
C LEU A 458 11.54 -0.72 6.78
N GLU A 459 10.86 -1.77 7.28
CA GLU A 459 11.12 -2.36 8.59
C GLU A 459 12.55 -2.92 8.70
N GLU A 460 13.00 -3.69 7.69
CA GLU A 460 14.37 -4.24 7.63
C GLU A 460 15.45 -3.16 7.67
N LEU A 461 15.17 -1.99 7.10
CA LEU A 461 16.07 -0.85 7.09
C LEU A 461 15.90 0.10 8.28
N GLY A 462 14.99 -0.19 9.21
CA GLY A 462 14.72 0.69 10.36
C GLY A 462 13.97 1.99 10.01
N ILE A 463 13.49 2.13 8.77
CA ILE A 463 12.85 3.35 8.26
C ILE A 463 11.36 3.38 8.61
N GLY A 464 10.96 4.33 9.44
CA GLY A 464 9.61 4.43 9.95
C GLY A 464 9.35 3.52 11.15
N ARG A 465 8.11 3.53 11.64
CA ARG A 465 7.66 2.79 12.83
C ARG A 465 6.22 2.28 12.57
N PRO A 466 5.66 1.43 13.41
CA PRO A 466 4.28 0.94 13.29
C PRO A 466 3.23 2.01 12.99
N SER A 467 3.41 3.22 13.51
CA SER A 467 2.52 4.36 13.26
C SER A 467 2.62 4.97 11.87
N THR A 468 3.70 4.72 11.12
CA THR A 468 4.03 5.48 9.89
C THR A 468 4.08 4.68 8.61
N TYR A 469 4.28 3.37 8.62
CA TYR A 469 4.41 2.57 7.40
C TYR A 469 3.29 2.83 6.39
N ALA A 470 2.03 2.72 6.83
CA ALA A 470 0.88 2.95 5.96
C ALA A 470 0.81 4.39 5.42
N THR A 471 1.21 5.38 6.24
CA THR A 471 1.21 6.79 5.87
C THR A 471 2.30 7.10 4.84
N ILE A 472 3.49 6.52 4.98
CA ILE A 472 4.60 6.65 4.02
C ILE A 472 4.14 6.20 2.64
N ILE A 473 3.62 4.98 2.55
CA ILE A 473 3.19 4.35 1.29
C ILE A 473 2.02 5.12 0.65
N ASP A 474 1.04 5.54 1.45
CA ASP A 474 -0.07 6.37 0.96
C ASP A 474 0.43 7.73 0.44
N THR A 475 1.36 8.37 1.17
CA THR A 475 1.91 9.68 0.82
C THR A 475 2.68 9.64 -0.50
N VAL A 476 3.54 8.66 -0.70
CA VAL A 476 4.31 8.50 -1.94
C VAL A 476 3.38 8.37 -3.15
N GLN A 477 2.29 7.61 -3.02
CA GLN A 477 1.28 7.45 -4.08
C GLN A 477 0.43 8.73 -4.27
N VAL A 478 -0.07 9.34 -3.20
CA VAL A 478 -0.88 10.58 -3.26
C VAL A 478 -0.08 11.75 -3.83
N ARG A 479 1.21 11.81 -3.56
CA ARG A 479 2.12 12.80 -4.16
C ARG A 479 2.42 12.49 -5.63
N GLY A 480 2.13 11.28 -6.08
CA GLY A 480 2.37 10.85 -7.46
C GLY A 480 3.84 10.61 -7.77
N TYR A 481 4.61 10.18 -6.78
CA TYR A 481 6.01 9.73 -6.93
C TYR A 481 6.10 8.24 -7.23
N ALA A 482 5.07 7.50 -6.87
CA ALA A 482 4.84 6.14 -7.31
C ALA A 482 3.36 5.91 -7.60
N GLU A 483 3.09 4.92 -8.41
CA GLU A 483 1.74 4.48 -8.72
C GLU A 483 1.63 2.96 -8.68
N LYS A 484 0.40 2.47 -8.57
CA LYS A 484 0.14 1.04 -8.60
C LYS A 484 -0.03 0.59 -10.04
N GLY A 485 0.87 -0.27 -10.51
CA GLY A 485 0.84 -0.81 -11.86
C GLY A 485 -0.39 -1.70 -12.09
N ASP A 486 -0.85 -1.70 -13.33
CA ASP A 486 -1.96 -2.52 -13.83
C ASP A 486 -1.57 -3.35 -15.07
N GLY A 487 -0.32 -3.22 -15.55
CA GLY A 487 0.19 -3.91 -16.73
C GLY A 487 0.30 -5.42 -16.52
N GLU A 488 -0.25 -6.18 -17.47
CA GLU A 488 -0.21 -7.66 -17.42
C GLU A 488 1.13 -8.26 -17.86
N GLY A 489 2.06 -7.45 -18.33
CA GLY A 489 3.35 -7.85 -18.87
C GLY A 489 3.38 -7.82 -20.40
N GLN A 490 4.59 -8.09 -20.92
CA GLN A 490 4.87 -8.12 -22.37
C GLN A 490 5.01 -9.57 -22.82
N PRO A 491 4.60 -9.93 -24.05
CA PRO A 491 4.86 -11.25 -24.61
C PRO A 491 6.35 -11.45 -24.83
N ARG A 492 6.86 -12.63 -24.50
CA ARG A 492 8.21 -13.07 -24.77
C ARG A 492 8.16 -14.45 -25.42
N ASN A 493 8.92 -14.64 -26.50
CA ASN A 493 9.10 -15.93 -27.11
C ASN A 493 9.96 -16.81 -26.20
N VAL A 494 9.56 -18.06 -26.06
CA VAL A 494 10.23 -19.09 -25.26
C VAL A 494 10.36 -20.31 -26.14
N ILE A 495 11.57 -20.82 -26.29
CA ILE A 495 11.85 -22.03 -27.06
C ILE A 495 11.50 -23.24 -26.21
N THR A 496 10.76 -24.17 -26.80
CA THR A 496 10.44 -25.45 -26.19
C THR A 496 10.79 -26.59 -27.16
N TYR A 497 11.25 -27.67 -26.59
CA TYR A 497 11.43 -28.96 -27.31
C TYR A 497 10.51 -29.99 -26.67
N LYS A 498 9.91 -30.83 -27.48
CA LYS A 498 9.04 -31.92 -27.01
C LYS A 498 9.39 -33.23 -27.67
N ILE A 499 9.43 -34.28 -26.88
CA ILE A 499 9.47 -35.67 -27.34
C ILE A 499 8.17 -36.32 -26.82
N SER A 500 7.34 -36.87 -27.72
CA SER A 500 6.10 -37.55 -27.36
C SER A 500 6.27 -39.08 -27.56
N SER A 501 5.65 -39.85 -26.67
CA SER A 501 5.60 -41.32 -26.82
C SER A 501 4.64 -41.73 -27.95
N GLY A 502 4.86 -42.93 -28.49
CA GLY A 502 3.88 -43.54 -29.40
C GLY A 502 4.14 -43.39 -30.90
N THR A 503 5.21 -42.74 -31.33
CA THR A 503 5.67 -42.78 -32.72
C THR A 503 6.82 -43.76 -32.86
N THR A 504 6.81 -44.62 -33.89
CA THR A 504 7.90 -45.57 -34.22
C THR A 504 9.23 -44.86 -34.50
N ASP A 505 9.26 -43.56 -34.52
CA ASP A 505 10.41 -42.69 -34.72
C ASP A 505 10.24 -41.44 -33.83
N SER A 506 10.66 -41.53 -32.54
CA SER A 506 10.56 -40.44 -31.57
C SER A 506 11.35 -39.24 -32.07
N LYS A 507 10.65 -38.17 -32.47
CA LYS A 507 11.28 -36.94 -32.96
C LYS A 507 11.31 -35.89 -31.88
N VAL A 508 12.42 -35.13 -31.88
CA VAL A 508 12.57 -33.94 -31.06
C VAL A 508 11.90 -32.76 -31.83
N GLU A 509 10.72 -32.37 -31.39
CA GLU A 509 9.95 -31.26 -32.00
C GLU A 509 10.32 -29.95 -31.34
N ARG A 510 10.66 -28.94 -32.13
CA ARG A 510 10.97 -27.59 -31.67
C ARG A 510 9.76 -26.69 -31.87
N GLU A 511 9.33 -26.00 -30.83
CA GLU A 511 8.22 -25.06 -30.86
C GLU A 511 8.62 -23.74 -30.19
N ILE A 512 8.02 -22.63 -30.61
CA ILE A 512 8.14 -21.34 -29.94
C ILE A 512 6.79 -20.98 -29.35
N ILE A 513 6.73 -20.92 -28.03
CA ILE A 513 5.53 -20.48 -27.28
C ILE A 513 5.70 -19.05 -26.80
N GLN A 514 4.59 -18.38 -26.53
CA GLN A 514 4.62 -17.03 -25.95
C GLN A 514 4.25 -17.05 -24.47
N GLU A 515 5.11 -16.45 -23.67
CA GLU A 515 4.84 -16.20 -22.23
C GLU A 515 4.76 -14.71 -21.94
N LYS A 516 3.90 -14.34 -21.00
CA LYS A 516 3.88 -12.97 -20.46
C LYS A 516 4.97 -12.77 -19.39
N THR A 517 5.81 -11.75 -19.55
CA THR A 517 6.85 -11.40 -18.59
C THR A 517 6.74 -9.93 -18.16
N GLY A 518 7.32 -9.56 -17.02
CA GLY A 518 7.41 -8.18 -16.58
C GLY A 518 6.08 -7.58 -16.09
N SER A 519 5.12 -8.40 -15.62
CA SER A 519 3.84 -7.88 -15.11
C SER A 519 4.05 -6.90 -13.95
N THR A 520 3.36 -5.76 -14.05
CA THR A 520 3.37 -4.71 -13.04
C THR A 520 2.13 -4.72 -12.16
N LYS A 521 1.18 -5.61 -12.44
CA LYS A 521 -0.13 -5.68 -11.75
C LYS A 521 0.01 -5.78 -10.24
N GLY A 522 -0.52 -4.76 -9.54
CA GLY A 522 -0.48 -4.67 -8.09
C GLY A 522 0.89 -4.32 -7.49
N LYS A 523 1.89 -3.99 -8.31
CA LYS A 523 3.22 -3.54 -7.88
C LYS A 523 3.29 -2.01 -7.81
N LEU A 524 4.16 -1.49 -6.96
CA LEU A 524 4.48 -0.06 -6.92
C LEU A 524 5.59 0.23 -7.93
N ILE A 525 5.32 1.20 -8.79
CA ILE A 525 6.23 1.64 -9.86
C ILE A 525 6.54 3.10 -9.60
N PRO A 526 7.81 3.53 -9.63
CA PRO A 526 8.16 4.93 -9.57
C PRO A 526 7.59 5.65 -10.80
N THR A 527 7.14 6.87 -10.60
CA THR A 527 6.77 7.75 -11.72
C THR A 527 7.99 8.53 -12.17
N PRO A 528 8.01 9.08 -13.38
CA PRO A 528 9.10 9.95 -13.79
C PRO A 528 9.35 11.14 -12.84
N ALA A 529 8.30 11.67 -12.21
CA ALA A 529 8.46 12.69 -11.17
C ALA A 529 9.14 12.16 -9.90
N GLY A 530 8.91 10.89 -9.58
CA GLY A 530 9.60 10.20 -8.48
C GLY A 530 11.08 9.96 -8.78
N GLU A 531 11.40 9.58 -10.01
CA GLU A 531 12.80 9.38 -10.46
C GLU A 531 13.60 10.69 -10.37
N VAL A 532 13.09 11.77 -10.98
CA VAL A 532 13.76 13.08 -10.93
C VAL A 532 13.89 13.60 -9.49
N LEU A 533 12.87 13.39 -8.65
CA LEU A 533 12.97 13.75 -7.23
C LEU A 533 14.07 12.95 -6.52
N SER A 534 14.13 11.64 -6.76
CA SER A 534 15.14 10.76 -6.16
C SER A 534 16.54 11.18 -6.56
N ASP A 535 16.77 11.44 -7.84
CA ASP A 535 18.08 11.88 -8.37
C ASP A 535 18.49 13.22 -7.77
N PHE A 536 17.60 14.20 -7.78
CA PHE A 536 17.83 15.51 -7.18
C PHE A 536 18.20 15.43 -5.70
N LEU A 537 17.48 14.59 -4.93
CA LEU A 537 17.76 14.44 -3.50
C LEU A 537 19.04 13.65 -3.25
N ASN A 538 19.35 12.65 -4.05
CA ASN A 538 20.63 11.92 -3.95
C ASN A 538 21.82 12.82 -4.25
N GLU A 539 21.74 13.72 -5.21
CA GLU A 539 22.82 14.62 -5.61
C GLU A 539 23.04 15.75 -4.60
N HIS A 540 21.95 16.38 -4.13
CA HIS A 540 22.05 17.63 -3.37
C HIS A 540 21.68 17.49 -1.89
N PHE A 541 20.97 16.43 -1.50
CA PHE A 541 20.46 16.18 -0.14
C PHE A 541 20.65 14.72 0.25
N ASN A 542 21.79 14.14 -0.06
CA ASN A 542 22.05 12.71 0.15
C ASN A 542 21.72 12.25 1.57
N GLN A 543 22.06 13.05 2.56
CA GLN A 543 21.77 12.77 3.98
C GLN A 543 20.27 12.53 4.24
N VAL A 544 19.37 13.29 3.60
CA VAL A 544 17.91 13.16 3.79
C VAL A 544 17.35 11.87 3.22
N VAL A 545 18.04 11.28 2.25
CA VAL A 545 17.63 10.03 1.58
C VAL A 545 18.48 8.83 1.99
N ASP A 546 19.45 9.03 2.84
CA ASP A 546 20.27 7.95 3.39
C ASP A 546 19.43 7.06 4.32
N TYR A 547 19.55 5.75 4.13
CA TYR A 547 18.76 4.77 4.87
C TYR A 547 19.22 4.61 6.31
N GLY A 548 20.55 4.52 6.50
CA GLY A 548 21.15 4.37 7.83
C GLY A 548 20.85 5.58 8.70
N TRP A 549 21.09 6.77 8.16
CA TRP A 549 20.82 8.01 8.88
C TRP A 549 19.34 8.20 9.30
N THR A 550 18.40 7.77 8.42
CA THR A 550 16.96 7.79 8.77
C THR A 550 16.63 6.78 9.86
N ALA A 551 17.28 5.62 9.86
CA ALA A 551 17.12 4.58 10.87
C ALA A 551 17.67 5.03 12.23
N ASP A 552 18.88 5.60 12.25
CA ASP A 552 19.55 6.10 13.46
C ASP A 552 18.70 7.17 14.15
N LEU A 553 18.16 8.10 13.37
CA LEU A 553 17.26 9.14 13.91
C LEU A 553 15.95 8.58 14.50
N GLU A 554 15.39 7.52 13.91
CA GLU A 554 14.22 6.84 14.51
C GLU A 554 14.60 6.09 15.80
N GLU A 555 15.85 5.60 15.92
CA GLU A 555 16.40 5.04 17.14
C GLU A 555 16.62 6.12 18.22
N ASP A 556 17.13 7.29 17.83
CA ASP A 556 17.33 8.41 18.76
C ASP A 556 15.98 8.90 19.34
N PHE A 557 14.91 8.91 18.53
CA PHE A 557 13.56 9.15 19.08
C PHE A 557 13.13 8.07 20.08
N ASP A 558 13.55 6.81 19.89
CA ASP A 558 13.27 5.75 20.86
C ASP A 558 14.08 5.97 22.15
N LYS A 559 15.35 6.38 22.06
CA LYS A 559 16.20 6.75 23.21
C LYS A 559 15.66 7.97 23.97
N ILE A 560 15.17 9.01 23.27
CA ILE A 560 14.48 10.13 23.92
C ILE A 560 13.27 9.64 24.72
N ALA A 561 12.49 8.67 24.18
CA ALA A 561 11.29 8.16 24.82
C ALA A 561 11.57 7.41 26.14
N ILE A 562 12.73 6.79 26.29
CA ILE A 562 13.19 6.16 27.55
C ILE A 562 14.05 7.12 28.40
N GLY A 563 14.51 8.23 27.81
CA GLY A 563 15.25 9.30 28.49
C GLY A 563 16.75 9.12 28.51
N ASP A 564 17.28 8.34 27.57
CA ASP A 564 18.72 8.12 27.38
C ASP A 564 19.34 9.22 26.52
N GLU A 565 18.54 9.98 25.75
CA GLU A 565 19.00 11.09 24.93
C GLU A 565 18.20 12.38 25.15
N ASN A 566 18.86 13.52 24.91
CA ASN A 566 18.27 14.85 25.04
C ASN A 566 17.62 15.27 23.71
N ARG A 567 16.35 15.66 23.77
CA ARG A 567 15.57 16.09 22.60
C ARG A 567 16.26 17.20 21.78
N ASN A 568 16.81 18.22 22.45
CA ASN A 568 17.36 19.38 21.76
C ASN A 568 18.73 19.07 21.12
N GLU A 569 19.51 18.19 21.71
CA GLU A 569 20.78 17.74 21.15
C GLU A 569 20.53 16.94 19.83
N VAL A 570 19.62 15.99 19.86
CA VAL A 570 19.20 15.24 18.65
C VAL A 570 18.67 16.18 17.56
N LEU A 571 17.87 17.19 17.95
CA LEU A 571 17.36 18.18 16.99
C LEU A 571 18.48 19.03 16.37
N ASP A 572 19.45 19.45 17.15
CA ASP A 572 20.59 20.25 16.70
C ASP A 572 21.53 19.48 15.77
N GLU A 573 21.82 18.23 16.11
CA GLU A 573 22.67 17.35 15.33
C GLU A 573 22.13 17.12 13.91
N PHE A 574 20.80 17.02 13.82
CA PHE A 574 20.11 16.90 12.56
C PHE A 574 19.97 18.23 11.82
N TYR A 575 19.39 19.23 12.49
CA TYR A 575 18.87 20.42 11.82
C TYR A 575 19.97 21.33 11.30
N LYS A 576 21.04 21.52 12.05
CA LYS A 576 22.11 22.46 11.66
C LYS A 576 22.78 22.08 10.33
N PRO A 577 23.24 20.82 10.11
CA PRO A 577 23.76 20.39 8.81
C PRO A 577 22.71 20.46 7.70
N PHE A 578 21.49 20.04 7.99
CA PHE A 578 20.39 20.08 7.03
C PHE A 578 20.07 21.50 6.55
N HIS A 579 19.95 22.45 7.48
CA HIS A 579 19.67 23.85 7.16
C HIS A 579 20.78 24.47 6.30
N LYS A 580 22.03 24.14 6.55
CA LYS A 580 23.17 24.54 5.72
C LYS A 580 22.98 24.09 4.27
N LEU A 581 22.63 22.83 4.04
CA LEU A 581 22.33 22.32 2.69
C LEU A 581 21.16 23.05 2.02
N ILE A 582 20.13 23.43 2.78
CA ILE A 582 19.02 24.23 2.25
C ILE A 582 19.49 25.60 1.75
N VAL A 583 20.34 26.28 2.52
CA VAL A 583 20.89 27.59 2.14
C VAL A 583 21.74 27.46 0.87
N GLU A 584 22.63 26.47 0.82
CA GLU A 584 23.51 26.18 -0.32
C GLU A 584 22.71 25.83 -1.58
N SER A 585 21.55 25.18 -1.44
CA SER A 585 20.66 24.81 -2.56
C SER A 585 20.09 26.01 -3.33
N GLY A 586 20.18 27.22 -2.77
CA GLY A 586 19.77 28.46 -3.45
C GLY A 586 20.46 28.67 -4.80
N GLY A 587 21.73 28.25 -4.92
CA GLY A 587 22.55 28.38 -6.13
C GLY A 587 22.26 27.35 -7.24
N ILE A 588 21.48 26.29 -6.99
CA ILE A 588 21.17 25.26 -7.99
C ILE A 588 20.32 25.85 -9.12
N ASP A 589 20.73 25.66 -10.37
CA ASP A 589 19.91 26.09 -11.52
C ASP A 589 18.86 25.00 -11.84
N ARG A 590 17.61 25.44 -12.03
CA ARG A 590 16.51 24.57 -12.43
C ARG A 590 16.74 23.88 -13.78
N SER A 591 17.49 24.51 -14.69
CA SER A 591 17.81 23.92 -15.99
C SER A 591 18.66 22.67 -15.89
N GLN A 592 19.50 22.56 -14.86
CA GLN A 592 20.33 21.39 -14.57
C GLN A 592 19.49 20.20 -14.07
N VAL A 593 18.42 20.48 -13.33
CA VAL A 593 17.51 19.44 -12.78
C VAL A 593 16.44 19.04 -13.80
N ALA A 594 16.01 19.98 -14.65
CA ALA A 594 15.04 19.70 -15.70
C ALA A 594 15.75 19.07 -16.90
N GLN A 595 15.88 17.76 -16.91
CA GLN A 595 16.39 17.02 -18.05
C GLN A 595 15.64 17.48 -19.31
N SER A 596 16.37 18.15 -20.21
CA SER A 596 15.91 18.52 -21.54
C SER A 596 16.91 17.97 -22.53
N ARG A 597 16.47 17.05 -23.38
CA ARG A 597 17.31 16.48 -24.44
C ARG A 597 16.81 16.94 -25.79
N GLU A 598 17.70 17.47 -26.59
CA GLU A 598 17.47 17.67 -28.02
C GLU A 598 17.49 16.32 -28.71
N ILE A 599 16.37 15.96 -29.35
CA ILE A 599 16.21 14.69 -30.05
C ILE A 599 16.68 14.83 -31.51
N GLY A 600 16.48 16.02 -32.09
CA GLY A 600 16.83 16.33 -33.45
C GLY A 600 15.96 17.43 -34.03
N VAL A 601 15.94 17.54 -35.33
CA VAL A 601 15.19 18.58 -36.08
C VAL A 601 14.11 17.91 -36.94
N ASP A 602 12.89 18.42 -36.89
CA ASP A 602 11.81 17.97 -37.77
C ASP A 602 12.14 18.28 -39.24
N PRO A 603 12.28 17.27 -40.10
CA PRO A 603 12.68 17.48 -41.49
C PRO A 603 11.64 18.23 -42.33
N LYS A 604 10.38 18.34 -41.83
CA LYS A 604 9.30 19.07 -42.56
C LYS A 604 9.24 20.55 -42.22
N THR A 605 9.54 20.90 -40.98
CA THR A 605 9.34 22.27 -40.49
C THR A 605 10.66 22.97 -40.14
N GLY A 606 11.79 22.24 -40.08
CA GLY A 606 13.09 22.76 -39.65
C GLY A 606 13.15 23.09 -38.16
N LYS A 607 12.13 22.72 -37.37
CA LYS A 607 12.05 23.06 -35.93
C LYS A 607 12.73 22.00 -35.08
N ILE A 608 13.39 22.44 -34.00
CA ILE A 608 14.00 21.57 -32.99
C ILE A 608 12.93 20.76 -32.27
N VAL A 609 13.19 19.49 -32.11
CA VAL A 609 12.39 18.53 -31.29
C VAL A 609 13.12 18.26 -29.99
N LEU A 610 12.46 18.54 -28.87
CA LEU A 610 13.00 18.34 -27.53
C LEU A 610 12.15 17.32 -26.78
N ALA A 611 12.80 16.42 -26.02
CA ALA A 611 12.19 15.72 -24.92
C ALA A 611 12.52 16.43 -23.61
N ARG A 612 11.52 16.78 -22.82
CA ARG A 612 11.73 17.54 -21.58
C ARG A 612 10.68 17.23 -20.52
N PHE A 613 10.98 17.57 -19.29
CA PHE A 613 9.98 17.57 -18.24
C PHE A 613 9.06 18.81 -18.32
N GLY A 614 7.76 18.57 -18.39
CA GLY A 614 6.73 19.59 -18.28
C GLY A 614 6.02 19.56 -16.91
N ARG A 615 4.99 20.40 -16.77
CA ARG A 615 4.19 20.49 -15.53
C ARG A 615 3.51 19.17 -15.15
N PHE A 616 3.23 18.33 -16.11
CA PHE A 616 2.46 17.08 -15.92
C PHE A 616 3.29 15.81 -16.17
N GLY A 617 4.61 15.93 -16.27
CA GLY A 617 5.53 14.83 -16.55
C GLY A 617 6.33 15.03 -17.83
N PRO A 618 7.05 13.97 -18.29
CA PRO A 618 7.80 14.01 -19.53
C PRO A 618 6.91 14.32 -20.72
N MET A 619 7.41 15.16 -21.61
CA MET A 619 6.68 15.62 -22.79
C MET A 619 7.64 15.92 -23.96
N LEU A 620 7.11 15.91 -25.14
CA LEU A 620 7.78 16.33 -26.36
C LEU A 620 7.43 17.78 -26.66
N GLN A 621 8.38 18.53 -27.17
CA GLN A 621 8.23 19.91 -27.62
C GLN A 621 8.79 20.04 -29.04
N LEU A 622 8.02 20.67 -29.91
CA LEU A 622 8.42 21.05 -31.29
C LEU A 622 8.49 22.55 -31.37
N GLY A 623 9.68 23.10 -31.66
CA GLY A 623 9.98 24.52 -31.66
C GLY A 623 10.54 25.07 -30.34
N ASP A 624 11.17 26.23 -30.34
CA ASP A 624 11.78 26.86 -29.17
C ASP A 624 10.76 27.75 -28.43
N THR A 625 10.76 27.70 -27.10
CA THR A 625 9.99 28.61 -26.23
C THR A 625 10.53 30.04 -26.20
N LYS A 626 11.75 30.24 -26.67
CA LYS A 626 12.38 31.58 -26.80
C LYS A 626 11.96 32.33 -28.03
N ASP A 627 11.42 31.63 -29.03
CA ASP A 627 10.87 32.25 -30.21
C ASP A 627 9.58 33.00 -29.84
N LYS A 628 9.56 34.29 -30.08
CA LYS A 628 8.42 35.17 -29.80
C LYS A 628 7.36 35.19 -30.90
N GLU A 629 7.71 34.67 -32.06
CA GLU A 629 6.85 34.71 -33.26
C GLU A 629 5.99 33.46 -33.40
N GLU A 630 6.43 32.32 -32.83
CA GLU A 630 5.67 31.09 -32.89
C GLU A 630 5.53 30.39 -31.54
N THR A 631 4.34 29.91 -31.24
CA THR A 631 4.11 29.07 -30.02
C THR A 631 4.55 27.63 -30.27
N PRO A 632 5.42 27.05 -29.44
CA PRO A 632 5.84 25.68 -29.59
C PRO A 632 4.66 24.70 -29.41
N LYS A 633 4.67 23.61 -30.17
CA LYS A 633 3.69 22.53 -30.01
C LYS A 633 4.19 21.52 -28.94
N PHE A 634 3.26 20.95 -28.19
CA PHE A 634 3.56 19.97 -27.17
C PHE A 634 2.79 18.69 -27.44
N ALA A 635 3.45 17.54 -27.21
CA ALA A 635 2.85 16.22 -27.29
C ALA A 635 3.26 15.35 -26.07
N PRO A 636 2.43 14.38 -25.67
CA PRO A 636 2.84 13.43 -24.64
C PRO A 636 3.97 12.54 -25.14
N MET A 637 4.73 11.95 -24.19
CA MET A 637 5.71 10.92 -24.52
C MET A 637 5.03 9.67 -25.07
N PRO A 638 5.66 8.93 -26.00
CA PRO A 638 5.21 7.59 -26.37
C PRO A 638 5.18 6.67 -25.14
N ALA A 639 4.24 5.73 -25.11
CA ALA A 639 4.14 4.78 -24.02
C ALA A 639 5.45 3.98 -23.85
N GLY A 640 6.00 3.95 -22.64
CA GLY A 640 7.24 3.25 -22.30
C GLY A 640 8.53 3.96 -22.73
N ALA A 641 8.45 5.13 -23.45
CA ALA A 641 9.63 5.90 -23.81
C ALA A 641 10.08 6.81 -22.65
N LYS A 642 11.41 6.95 -22.49
CA LYS A 642 12.04 7.88 -21.55
C LYS A 642 12.63 9.07 -22.31
N ILE A 643 12.91 10.17 -21.59
CA ILE A 643 13.56 11.36 -22.18
C ILE A 643 14.88 10.97 -22.84
N GLU A 644 15.63 10.06 -22.19
CA GLU A 644 16.94 9.61 -22.60
C GLU A 644 16.93 8.72 -23.86
N THR A 645 15.83 8.01 -24.09
CA THR A 645 15.78 6.93 -25.11
C THR A 645 14.83 7.22 -26.28
N VAL A 646 13.94 8.20 -26.16
CA VAL A 646 12.98 8.52 -27.24
C VAL A 646 13.70 8.95 -28.52
N THR A 647 13.28 8.35 -29.65
CA THR A 647 13.84 8.67 -30.97
C THR A 647 13.08 9.79 -31.65
N LEU A 648 13.71 10.43 -32.65
CA LEU A 648 13.08 11.50 -33.45
C LEU A 648 11.83 10.98 -34.16
N GLU A 649 11.87 9.78 -34.72
CA GLU A 649 10.74 9.15 -35.41
C GLU A 649 9.55 8.96 -34.46
N GLN A 650 9.83 8.41 -33.26
CA GLN A 650 8.80 8.24 -32.23
C GLN A 650 8.20 9.57 -31.81
N ALA A 651 9.02 10.60 -31.65
CA ALA A 651 8.59 11.95 -31.27
C ALA A 651 7.71 12.58 -32.35
N LEU A 652 8.12 12.55 -33.59
CA LEU A 652 7.39 13.11 -34.74
C LEU A 652 6.04 12.41 -34.95
N LYS A 653 5.95 11.09 -34.67
CA LYS A 653 4.69 10.35 -34.70
C LYS A 653 3.68 10.93 -33.70
N MET A 654 4.14 11.33 -32.50
CA MET A 654 3.27 11.90 -31.47
C MET A 654 2.69 13.26 -31.83
N PHE A 655 3.43 14.09 -32.57
CA PHE A 655 2.93 15.40 -33.04
C PHE A 655 1.85 15.31 -34.12
N LYS A 656 1.55 14.10 -34.65
CA LYS A 656 0.40 13.87 -35.54
C LYS A 656 -0.95 13.82 -34.78
N LEU A 657 -0.90 13.80 -33.45
CA LEU A 657 -2.09 13.85 -32.61
C LEU A 657 -2.36 15.32 -32.13
N PRO A 658 -3.65 15.74 -31.97
CA PRO A 658 -4.84 14.96 -32.24
C PRO A 658 -5.07 14.72 -33.75
N ARG A 659 -5.54 13.51 -34.11
CA ARG A 659 -5.86 13.12 -35.47
C ARG A 659 -7.37 13.13 -35.68
N THR A 660 -7.85 13.78 -36.71
CA THR A 660 -9.24 13.65 -37.16
C THR A 660 -9.43 12.26 -37.76
N VAL A 661 -10.37 11.49 -37.23
CA VAL A 661 -10.67 10.10 -37.64
C VAL A 661 -11.79 10.08 -38.68
N GLY A 662 -12.74 10.97 -38.54
CA GLY A 662 -13.93 11.08 -39.37
C GLY A 662 -14.99 11.96 -38.70
N THR A 663 -16.26 11.75 -39.04
CA THR A 663 -17.39 12.47 -38.47
C THR A 663 -18.48 11.52 -37.98
N THR A 664 -19.31 11.95 -37.04
CA THR A 664 -20.51 11.23 -36.64
C THR A 664 -21.60 11.34 -37.74
N GLU A 665 -22.68 10.59 -37.62
CA GLU A 665 -23.84 10.72 -38.51
C GLU A 665 -24.45 12.14 -38.46
N LYS A 666 -24.24 12.87 -37.37
CA LYS A 666 -24.72 14.25 -37.18
C LYS A 666 -23.72 15.30 -37.66
N GLY A 667 -22.59 14.88 -38.24
CA GLY A 667 -21.55 15.79 -38.78
C GLY A 667 -20.54 16.29 -37.74
N ASP A 668 -20.61 15.80 -36.47
CA ASP A 668 -19.62 16.21 -35.45
C ASP A 668 -18.27 15.54 -35.75
N GLU A 669 -17.19 16.28 -35.63
CA GLU A 669 -15.83 15.81 -35.88
C GLU A 669 -15.37 14.83 -34.77
N ILE A 670 -14.79 13.69 -35.15
CA ILE A 670 -14.21 12.69 -34.26
C ILE A 670 -12.69 12.85 -34.24
N LYS A 671 -12.13 13.21 -33.08
CA LYS A 671 -10.67 13.36 -32.89
C LYS A 671 -10.11 12.24 -32.00
N ALA A 672 -9.12 11.53 -32.50
CA ALA A 672 -8.35 10.57 -31.69
C ALA A 672 -7.14 11.27 -31.06
N ASN A 673 -6.89 10.98 -29.78
CA ASN A 673 -5.77 11.54 -29.03
C ASN A 673 -5.34 10.61 -27.86
N ILE A 674 -4.24 10.97 -27.19
CA ILE A 674 -3.77 10.33 -25.96
C ILE A 674 -3.90 11.31 -24.81
N GLY A 675 -4.59 10.90 -23.75
CA GLY A 675 -4.75 11.66 -22.53
C GLY A 675 -4.16 10.95 -21.31
N ARG A 676 -4.35 11.56 -20.13
CA ARG A 676 -3.86 11.03 -18.85
C ARG A 676 -4.32 9.58 -18.56
N PHE A 677 -5.49 9.19 -19.07
CA PHE A 677 -6.08 7.87 -18.85
C PHE A 677 -5.85 6.90 -20.02
N GLY A 678 -5.04 7.29 -20.99
CA GLY A 678 -4.71 6.53 -22.19
C GLY A 678 -5.39 7.06 -23.44
N PRO A 679 -5.40 6.26 -24.52
CA PRO A 679 -5.96 6.66 -25.82
C PRO A 679 -7.48 6.83 -25.74
N TYR A 680 -7.98 7.86 -26.41
CA TYR A 680 -9.39 8.23 -26.44
C TYR A 680 -9.79 8.86 -27.76
N ILE A 681 -11.08 8.82 -28.07
CA ILE A 681 -11.70 9.70 -29.06
C ILE A 681 -12.50 10.78 -28.36
N GLN A 682 -12.53 11.95 -28.97
CA GLN A 682 -13.29 13.11 -28.51
C GLN A 682 -14.28 13.51 -29.58
N ILE A 683 -15.54 13.67 -29.18
CA ILE A 683 -16.64 14.16 -30.02
C ILE A 683 -17.32 15.27 -29.20
N GLY A 684 -17.13 16.53 -29.62
CA GLY A 684 -17.59 17.68 -28.84
C GLY A 684 -17.04 17.67 -27.41
N LYS A 685 -17.92 17.50 -26.43
CA LYS A 685 -17.57 17.39 -24.99
C LYS A 685 -17.50 15.95 -24.46
N ILE A 686 -17.73 14.96 -25.30
CA ILE A 686 -17.75 13.54 -24.92
C ILE A 686 -16.38 12.91 -25.19
N TYR A 687 -15.87 12.18 -24.20
CA TYR A 687 -14.60 11.45 -24.29
C TYR A 687 -14.89 9.96 -24.13
N VAL A 688 -14.38 9.15 -25.07
CA VAL A 688 -14.57 7.70 -25.09
C VAL A 688 -13.20 7.01 -25.11
N SER A 689 -12.90 6.14 -24.15
CA SER A 689 -11.67 5.35 -24.17
C SER A 689 -11.71 4.35 -25.32
N ILE A 690 -10.60 4.27 -26.06
CA ILE A 690 -10.48 3.36 -27.21
C ILE A 690 -9.52 2.19 -26.91
N LYS A 691 -9.07 2.01 -25.66
CA LYS A 691 -8.23 0.86 -25.31
C LYS A 691 -8.89 -0.46 -25.69
N PRO A 692 -8.16 -1.42 -26.31
CA PRO A 692 -6.72 -1.44 -26.55
C PRO A 692 -6.30 -0.82 -27.89
N ILE A 693 -7.19 -0.20 -28.66
CA ILE A 693 -6.94 0.31 -30.00
C ILE A 693 -5.98 1.54 -29.96
N SER A 694 -5.05 1.59 -30.90
CA SER A 694 -4.12 2.71 -31.04
C SER A 694 -4.84 3.95 -31.64
N PRO A 695 -4.59 5.18 -31.12
CA PRO A 695 -5.20 6.41 -31.68
C PRO A 695 -4.67 6.73 -33.09
N PHE A 696 -3.57 6.08 -33.50
CA PHE A 696 -3.02 6.21 -34.85
C PHE A 696 -3.69 5.28 -35.85
N GLU A 697 -4.35 4.24 -35.41
CA GLU A 697 -4.88 3.14 -36.23
C GLU A 697 -6.41 3.08 -36.25
N ILE A 698 -7.07 3.61 -35.21
CA ILE A 698 -8.52 3.55 -35.09
C ILE A 698 -9.20 4.07 -36.35
N THR A 699 -10.13 3.28 -36.89
CA THR A 699 -10.93 3.62 -38.03
C THR A 699 -12.18 4.44 -37.65
N GLU A 700 -12.78 5.13 -38.61
CA GLU A 700 -14.02 5.88 -38.38
C GLU A 700 -15.16 4.98 -37.94
N ALA A 701 -15.28 3.79 -38.53
CA ALA A 701 -16.31 2.83 -38.19
C ALA A 701 -16.20 2.35 -36.73
N GLU A 702 -14.98 2.00 -36.28
CA GLU A 702 -14.73 1.62 -34.89
C GLU A 702 -15.01 2.79 -33.93
N ALA A 703 -14.58 3.99 -34.29
CA ALA A 703 -14.81 5.18 -33.48
C ALA A 703 -16.30 5.49 -33.29
N ARG A 704 -17.10 5.38 -34.37
CA ARG A 704 -18.55 5.52 -34.31
C ARG A 704 -19.19 4.46 -33.44
N MET A 705 -18.80 3.18 -33.61
CA MET A 705 -19.30 2.07 -32.82
C MET A 705 -19.07 2.31 -31.31
N LEU A 706 -17.83 2.65 -30.90
CA LEU A 706 -17.49 2.93 -29.52
C LEU A 706 -18.23 4.14 -28.94
N TYR A 707 -18.49 5.15 -29.81
CA TYR A 707 -19.27 6.32 -29.41
C TYR A 707 -20.74 5.95 -29.15
N ASP A 708 -21.34 5.17 -30.03
CA ASP A 708 -22.74 4.71 -29.89
C ASP A 708 -22.90 3.80 -28.67
N GLU A 709 -21.95 2.89 -28.44
CA GLU A 709 -21.92 2.09 -27.20
C GLU A 709 -21.87 2.97 -25.94
N LYS A 710 -21.06 4.03 -25.99
CA LYS A 710 -20.96 4.99 -24.89
C LYS A 710 -22.27 5.73 -24.67
N LEU A 711 -22.93 6.18 -25.73
CA LEU A 711 -24.23 6.85 -25.65
C LEU A 711 -25.31 5.92 -25.12
N LYS A 712 -25.36 4.65 -25.60
CA LYS A 712 -26.25 3.62 -25.10
C LYS A 712 -26.01 3.33 -23.62
N ALA A 713 -24.75 3.23 -23.21
CA ALA A 713 -24.38 3.01 -21.81
C ALA A 713 -24.73 4.23 -20.91
N GLU A 714 -24.66 5.46 -21.44
CA GLU A 714 -25.07 6.66 -20.71
C GLU A 714 -26.60 6.78 -20.63
N ALA A 715 -27.32 6.43 -21.71
CA ALA A 715 -28.77 6.36 -21.71
C ALA A 715 -29.28 5.28 -20.72
N ALA A 716 -28.64 4.11 -20.69
CA ALA A 716 -28.99 3.03 -19.75
C ALA A 716 -28.72 3.38 -18.28
N LYS A 717 -27.94 4.40 -18.00
CA LYS A 717 -27.79 4.92 -16.63
C LYS A 717 -28.99 5.74 -16.17
N ASN A 718 -29.73 6.33 -17.09
CA ASN A 718 -30.89 7.15 -16.76
C ASN A 718 -32.12 6.25 -16.67
N ILE A 719 -32.59 5.96 -15.44
CA ILE A 719 -33.77 5.15 -15.19
C ILE A 719 -35.03 6.02 -15.33
N ALA A 720 -35.02 7.25 -14.81
CA ALA A 720 -36.08 8.23 -14.95
C ALA A 720 -35.50 9.65 -14.91
N ASP A 721 -36.07 10.55 -15.72
CA ASP A 721 -35.78 11.99 -15.72
C ASP A 721 -37.10 12.75 -15.57
N PHE A 722 -37.26 13.47 -14.48
CA PHE A 722 -38.50 14.16 -14.15
C PHE A 722 -38.55 15.63 -14.66
N GLY A 723 -37.49 16.07 -15.38
CA GLY A 723 -37.48 17.35 -16.11
C GLY A 723 -37.00 18.57 -15.33
N ASP A 724 -37.09 18.61 -14.02
CA ASP A 724 -36.68 19.75 -13.16
C ASP A 724 -35.30 19.55 -12.51
N GLY A 725 -34.44 18.74 -13.13
CA GLY A 725 -33.12 18.39 -12.60
C GLY A 725 -33.13 17.16 -11.68
N VAL A 726 -34.29 16.65 -11.34
CA VAL A 726 -34.44 15.43 -10.54
C VAL A 726 -34.43 14.21 -11.43
N LYS A 727 -33.49 13.29 -11.18
CA LYS A 727 -33.27 12.08 -11.97
C LYS A 727 -33.09 10.85 -11.09
N VAL A 728 -33.51 9.71 -11.60
CA VAL A 728 -33.16 8.39 -11.07
C VAL A 728 -32.09 7.78 -11.95
N LEU A 729 -30.91 7.57 -11.37
CA LEU A 729 -29.74 7.09 -12.11
C LEU A 729 -29.24 5.75 -11.54
N ASN A 730 -28.73 4.89 -12.41
CA ASN A 730 -28.05 3.67 -12.01
C ASN A 730 -26.54 3.96 -11.84
N GLY A 731 -26.05 3.94 -10.62
CA GLY A 731 -24.64 4.24 -10.28
C GLY A 731 -23.83 3.01 -9.91
N ARG A 732 -22.51 3.20 -9.79
CA ARG A 732 -21.56 2.14 -9.39
C ARG A 732 -21.94 1.39 -8.10
N PHE A 733 -22.66 2.05 -7.20
CA PHE A 733 -23.11 1.50 -5.91
C PHE A 733 -24.61 1.19 -5.86
N GLY A 734 -25.24 1.08 -7.03
CA GLY A 734 -26.66 0.84 -7.24
C GLY A 734 -27.47 2.11 -7.55
N PRO A 735 -28.78 1.97 -7.77
CA PRO A 735 -29.66 3.07 -8.15
C PRO A 735 -29.78 4.15 -7.10
N TYR A 736 -29.84 5.40 -7.54
CA TYR A 736 -29.96 6.57 -6.68
C TYR A 736 -30.75 7.71 -7.32
N VAL A 737 -31.37 8.54 -6.49
CA VAL A 737 -32.02 9.79 -6.91
C VAL A 737 -31.03 10.93 -6.80
N THR A 738 -31.04 11.83 -7.78
CA THR A 738 -30.19 13.04 -7.79
C THR A 738 -30.93 14.27 -8.29
N ASP A 739 -30.55 15.44 -7.74
CA ASP A 739 -30.92 16.77 -8.25
C ASP A 739 -29.67 17.49 -8.85
N GLY A 740 -28.59 16.75 -9.13
CA GLY A 740 -27.31 17.30 -9.55
C GLY A 740 -26.43 17.80 -8.39
N SER A 741 -27.02 18.16 -7.25
CA SER A 741 -26.30 18.62 -6.04
C SER A 741 -26.23 17.55 -4.94
N LYS A 742 -27.27 16.74 -4.79
CA LYS A 742 -27.41 15.65 -3.82
C LYS A 742 -27.58 14.33 -4.53
N ASN A 743 -27.07 13.24 -3.94
CA ASN A 743 -27.31 11.87 -4.39
C ASN A 743 -27.84 11.05 -3.22
N VAL A 744 -29.01 10.45 -3.38
CA VAL A 744 -29.69 9.66 -2.35
C VAL A 744 -29.91 8.24 -2.84
N LYS A 745 -29.34 7.26 -2.14
CA LYS A 745 -29.51 5.85 -2.50
C LYS A 745 -30.96 5.42 -2.31
N ILE A 746 -31.48 4.70 -3.30
CA ILE A 746 -32.82 4.13 -3.25
C ILE A 746 -32.82 2.90 -2.33
N PRO A 747 -33.75 2.78 -1.38
CA PRO A 747 -33.93 1.60 -0.56
C PRO A 747 -34.17 0.35 -1.41
N LYS A 748 -33.66 -0.79 -1.01
CA LYS A 748 -33.83 -2.06 -1.74
C LYS A 748 -35.30 -2.53 -1.82
N THR A 749 -36.16 -1.96 -1.02
CA THR A 749 -37.62 -2.25 -0.97
C THR A 749 -38.42 -1.55 -2.05
N ILE A 750 -37.82 -0.63 -2.83
CA ILE A 750 -38.47 0.13 -3.87
C ILE A 750 -37.79 -0.16 -5.20
N ALA A 751 -38.56 -0.57 -6.20
CA ALA A 751 -37.99 -0.72 -7.54
C ALA A 751 -37.66 0.67 -8.11
N PRO A 752 -36.46 0.88 -8.67
CA PRO A 752 -36.03 2.20 -9.15
C PRO A 752 -36.91 2.79 -10.26
N THR A 753 -37.59 1.92 -11.01
CA THR A 753 -38.55 2.29 -12.06
C THR A 753 -39.88 2.82 -11.52
N ASP A 754 -40.23 2.48 -10.28
CA ASP A 754 -41.51 2.77 -9.67
C ASP A 754 -41.49 4.05 -8.82
N ILE A 755 -40.34 4.71 -8.77
CA ILE A 755 -40.21 5.97 -8.01
C ILE A 755 -40.91 7.11 -8.75
N THR A 756 -41.89 7.69 -8.07
CA THR A 756 -42.58 8.90 -8.57
C THR A 756 -41.73 10.16 -8.33
N HIS A 757 -42.02 11.22 -9.09
CA HIS A 757 -41.37 12.52 -8.94
C HIS A 757 -41.47 13.09 -7.51
N GLU A 758 -42.62 12.93 -6.87
CA GLU A 758 -42.87 13.38 -5.50
C GLU A 758 -41.99 12.62 -4.50
N GLN A 759 -41.93 11.28 -4.64
CA GLN A 759 -41.08 10.44 -3.80
C GLN A 759 -39.60 10.79 -3.95
N ALA A 760 -39.14 11.05 -5.18
CA ALA A 760 -37.78 11.47 -5.48
C ALA A 760 -37.45 12.81 -4.80
N LYS A 761 -38.35 13.80 -4.85
CA LYS A 761 -38.19 15.07 -4.16
C LYS A 761 -38.19 14.93 -2.64
N GLU A 762 -39.04 14.11 -2.09
CA GLU A 762 -39.09 13.83 -0.66
C GLU A 762 -37.80 13.19 -0.15
N MET A 763 -37.27 12.21 -0.92
CA MET A 763 -35.97 11.57 -0.61
C MET A 763 -34.83 12.60 -0.61
N LEU A 764 -34.80 13.53 -1.56
CA LEU A 764 -33.78 14.57 -1.66
C LEU A 764 -33.89 15.62 -0.54
N GLN A 765 -35.13 15.95 -0.09
CA GLN A 765 -35.35 16.85 1.03
C GLN A 765 -34.94 16.27 2.38
N LYS A 766 -35.21 14.99 2.63
CA LYS A 766 -34.80 14.27 3.84
C LYS A 766 -33.30 14.01 3.93
N ALA A 767 -32.58 14.17 2.84
CA ALA A 767 -31.12 13.92 2.81
C ALA A 767 -30.33 15.10 3.40
N PRO A 768 -29.33 14.84 4.25
CA PRO A 768 -28.48 15.91 4.79
C PRO A 768 -27.75 16.63 3.67
N ALA A 769 -27.69 17.97 3.73
CA ALA A 769 -26.99 18.79 2.74
C ALA A 769 -25.51 18.38 2.65
N LYS A 770 -24.99 18.17 1.43
CA LYS A 770 -23.54 18.00 1.21
C LYS A 770 -22.82 19.23 1.74
N LYS A 771 -21.86 19.06 2.67
CA LYS A 771 -20.90 20.11 3.01
C LYS A 771 -20.18 20.52 1.74
N LYS A 772 -20.41 21.75 1.25
CA LYS A 772 -19.68 22.31 0.12
C LYS A 772 -18.18 22.26 0.43
N ALA A 773 -17.38 21.65 -0.45
CA ALA A 773 -15.94 21.81 -0.42
C ALA A 773 -15.63 23.32 -0.55
N PRO A 774 -14.64 23.86 0.18
CA PRO A 774 -14.32 25.28 0.11
C PRO A 774 -13.91 25.66 -1.32
N THR A 775 -14.73 26.44 -1.96
CA THR A 775 -14.42 27.07 -3.26
C THR A 775 -13.20 27.95 -3.09
N LYS A 776 -12.14 27.69 -3.84
CA LYS A 776 -11.01 28.60 -3.97
C LYS A 776 -11.55 29.93 -4.49
N ARG A 777 -11.50 30.98 -3.68
CA ARG A 777 -11.76 32.36 -4.10
C ARG A 777 -10.87 32.70 -5.30
N PRO A 778 -11.37 33.31 -6.37
CA PRO A 778 -10.54 33.86 -7.42
C PRO A 778 -9.63 34.92 -6.83
N ALA A 779 -8.34 34.85 -7.16
CA ALA A 779 -7.37 35.88 -6.77
C ALA A 779 -7.76 37.18 -7.45
N THR A 780 -8.15 38.20 -6.67
CA THR A 780 -8.33 39.56 -7.14
C THR A 780 -7.00 40.09 -7.62
N LYS A 781 -6.89 40.43 -8.92
CA LYS A 781 -5.78 41.14 -9.50
C LYS A 781 -5.72 42.56 -8.87
N LYS A 782 -4.65 42.85 -8.11
CA LYS A 782 -4.31 44.20 -7.72
C LYS A 782 -3.83 44.97 -8.98
N PRO A 783 -4.23 46.21 -9.16
CA PRO A 783 -3.73 47.01 -10.26
C PRO A 783 -2.25 47.33 -10.08
N ARG A 784 -1.49 47.22 -11.19
CA ARG A 784 -0.10 47.63 -11.31
C ARG A 784 -0.03 49.16 -11.29
N THR A 785 0.45 49.75 -10.24
CA THR A 785 0.95 51.15 -10.30
C THR A 785 2.33 51.17 -10.94
N LYS A 786 2.45 51.98 -11.99
CA LYS A 786 3.72 52.34 -12.61
C LYS A 786 4.49 53.23 -11.64
N LYS A 787 5.72 52.87 -11.35
CA LYS A 787 6.90 53.70 -11.24
C LYS A 787 8.12 52.84 -11.51
#